data_952a3ae37607d208466dce65102b24ea
#
_entry.id   952a3ae37607d208466dce65102b24ea
#
_cell.length_a   1.000
_cell.length_b   1.000
_cell.length_c   1.000
_cell.angle_alpha   90.00
_cell.angle_beta   90.00
_cell.angle_gamma   90.00
#
_symmetry.space_group_name_H-M   'P 1'
#
loop_
_entity.id
_entity.type
_entity.pdbx_description
1 polymer ?
#
loop_
_entity_poly.entity_id
_entity_poly.type
_entity_poly.pdbx_seq_one_letter_code
_entity_poly.pdbx_strand_id
1 'polypeptide(L)'
;MGKSLVIVESPAKAKTINKYLGSDFIVKSSVGHVRDLPTAGSAPASDPKERAAQAAITRKMAPDEKVRYQAKKKREQLVRRMGVDPKNGWAARYEVLPGKEKVVDELKKLAKSVDAIYLATDLDREGEAIAWHLKEIIGGDESRYQRVVFNEITKRAIQESFAAPTQLDTNRVQAQQARRFLDRVVGFEVSPLLWAKIARGLSAGRVQSVAVRLIVEREREIRAFVPEEYWDLHADLSIDGQSPVRFEVTKYEGSAFDPKTEQQAGVAVERLPGAEYAVSNLEARKTSSKPPAPFITSTLQQAASTRLGFSVKKTMTLAQRLYEAGHITYMRTDSTNLSGESVAACRDFIENNFSKAYLPESPIRYGARERAQEAHEAIRPSNVELRSESLKDAESDAQRLYELIWRQFVACQMTPARYLSTTVTVSAAGYDMTARGRVVEFDGYTRVQTPMAKKGDDAILPDYQLNDRLSLSELLPTQHFTKPPARYGEASLVRELEKRGIGRPSTYAAIISTIQDRGYVKLENRRFYAEKMGDIVTQRLQESFEDLLDYGFTASMEENLDDVAEGRKDWRDVLDAFYDDFRSKLDLAEQPGASGMQANEPTPTGIACGSCGRSMQVRTASTGVFLGCSGYNLPPKERCKSTVNLIPGDEVVSADADDEAESRLLLTKERCFKCNAAMDSYLIDETQKLHVCGNNPDCDGYMVEAGQFKIKGYDGPTLECDKCTAEMQLKTGRFGKYFGCTNDACSNTRKLLRNGEAAPPKMDPVPMPELQCAKVEDHYILRDGAAGLFLAASQFPKHRETRAPFVDELIPHQAELDPKYNFILGAPVTDDAANRTQVRFSRKTKEQYVMTEVDGKATGWKAFFDSGKWVSEGSGKPTPKKKKAKAKAKSKAKRS
;
A
#
# COMPACT_ATOMS: atom_id res chain seq x y z
N MET A 1 -29.87 -40.41 0.05
CA MET A 1 -28.50 -39.87 -0.17
C MET A 1 -28.06 -39.14 1.08
N GLY A 2 -26.89 -39.43 1.60
CA GLY A 2 -26.37 -38.73 2.76
C GLY A 2 -26.05 -37.26 2.47
N LYS A 3 -25.95 -36.41 3.49
CA LYS A 3 -25.58 -35.00 3.33
C LYS A 3 -24.10 -34.86 2.98
N SER A 4 -23.75 -33.86 2.17
CA SER A 4 -22.39 -33.50 1.82
C SER A 4 -21.95 -32.21 2.51
N LEU A 5 -20.68 -32.11 2.93
CA LEU A 5 -20.09 -30.91 3.52
C LEU A 5 -19.32 -30.15 2.44
N VAL A 6 -19.62 -28.87 2.26
CA VAL A 6 -18.88 -27.97 1.37
C VAL A 6 -18.10 -26.96 2.23
N ILE A 7 -16.79 -26.91 2.07
CA ILE A 7 -15.93 -26.00 2.83
C ILE A 7 -15.33 -24.95 1.87
N VAL A 8 -15.58 -23.68 2.19
CA VAL A 8 -15.05 -22.50 1.48
C VAL A 8 -14.21 -21.65 2.43
N GLU A 9 -13.42 -20.72 1.91
CA GLU A 9 -12.54 -19.90 2.76
C GLU A 9 -13.23 -18.71 3.44
N SER A 10 -14.37 -18.20 2.92
CA SER A 10 -15.00 -17.02 3.49
C SER A 10 -16.49 -17.22 3.83
N PRO A 11 -17.01 -16.56 4.89
CA PRO A 11 -18.43 -16.60 5.22
C PRO A 11 -19.32 -15.97 4.13
N ALA A 12 -18.82 -14.97 3.40
CA ALA A 12 -19.57 -14.33 2.32
C ALA A 12 -19.76 -15.31 1.15
N LYS A 13 -18.68 -16.00 0.74
CA LYS A 13 -18.71 -17.05 -0.26
C LYS A 13 -19.63 -18.19 0.14
N ALA A 14 -19.58 -18.63 1.40
CA ALA A 14 -20.49 -19.65 1.92
C ALA A 14 -21.96 -19.24 1.78
N LYS A 15 -22.28 -17.99 2.11
CA LYS A 15 -23.65 -17.44 1.98
C LYS A 15 -24.12 -17.41 0.52
N THR A 16 -23.24 -17.05 -0.41
CA THR A 16 -23.60 -16.97 -1.84
C THR A 16 -23.77 -18.36 -2.44
N ILE A 17 -22.86 -19.28 -2.22
CA ILE A 17 -22.92 -20.66 -2.73
C ILE A 17 -24.11 -21.43 -2.15
N ASN A 18 -24.40 -21.26 -0.87
CA ASN A 18 -25.55 -21.92 -0.23
C ASN A 18 -26.90 -21.58 -0.88
N LYS A 19 -27.00 -20.46 -1.60
CA LYS A 19 -28.23 -20.10 -2.37
C LYS A 19 -28.41 -20.95 -3.64
N TYR A 20 -27.29 -21.52 -4.15
CA TYR A 20 -27.27 -22.25 -5.43
C TYR A 20 -27.26 -23.77 -5.26
N LEU A 21 -26.80 -24.25 -4.12
CA LEU A 21 -26.82 -25.65 -3.74
C LEU A 21 -28.12 -26.00 -2.98
N GLY A 22 -28.58 -27.22 -3.15
CA GLY A 22 -29.81 -27.73 -2.49
C GLY A 22 -29.60 -28.13 -1.02
N SER A 23 -30.65 -28.67 -0.41
CA SER A 23 -30.72 -29.10 1.01
C SER A 23 -29.75 -30.23 1.38
N ASP A 24 -29.19 -30.93 0.37
CA ASP A 24 -28.27 -32.05 0.55
C ASP A 24 -26.83 -31.60 0.86
N PHE A 25 -26.57 -30.28 0.75
CA PHE A 25 -25.29 -29.69 1.03
C PHE A 25 -25.29 -28.83 2.29
N ILE A 26 -24.28 -29.01 3.14
CA ILE A 26 -24.00 -28.18 4.32
C ILE A 26 -22.79 -27.29 3.96
N VAL A 27 -23.03 -26.00 3.68
CA VAL A 27 -21.95 -25.06 3.29
C VAL A 27 -21.40 -24.36 4.54
N LYS A 28 -20.08 -24.45 4.76
CA LYS A 28 -19.36 -23.85 5.88
C LYS A 28 -18.10 -23.12 5.42
N SER A 29 -17.63 -22.19 6.24
CA SER A 29 -16.40 -21.45 5.97
C SER A 29 -15.30 -21.84 6.95
N SER A 30 -14.05 -22.00 6.45
CA SER A 30 -12.84 -22.12 7.26
C SER A 30 -12.38 -20.75 7.82
N VAL A 31 -12.95 -19.65 7.31
CA VAL A 31 -12.52 -18.28 7.63
C VAL A 31 -11.02 -18.07 7.29
N GLY A 32 -10.59 -18.47 6.09
CA GLY A 32 -9.20 -18.47 5.63
C GLY A 32 -8.40 -19.69 6.10
N HIS A 33 -7.07 -19.55 6.22
CA HIS A 33 -6.20 -20.61 6.72
C HIS A 33 -6.56 -21.04 8.13
N VAL A 34 -6.53 -22.35 8.37
CA VAL A 34 -6.82 -22.95 9.69
C VAL A 34 -5.54 -23.32 10.45
N ARG A 35 -4.44 -23.58 9.72
CA ARG A 35 -3.11 -23.85 10.28
C ARG A 35 -2.02 -23.23 9.44
N ASP A 36 -0.87 -22.97 10.05
CA ASP A 36 0.35 -22.47 9.39
C ASP A 36 1.57 -22.95 10.20
N LEU A 37 2.77 -22.64 9.71
CA LEU A 37 4.02 -22.77 10.46
C LEU A 37 3.94 -21.95 11.77
N PRO A 38 4.68 -22.31 12.83
CA PRO A 38 4.59 -21.65 14.14
C PRO A 38 4.72 -20.13 14.05
N THR A 39 3.91 -19.40 14.80
CA THR A 39 4.05 -17.93 14.87
C THR A 39 5.24 -17.56 15.75
N ALA A 40 5.98 -16.51 15.37
CA ALA A 40 7.08 -16.01 16.17
C ALA A 40 6.57 -15.59 17.57
N GLY A 41 7.05 -16.25 18.61
CA GLY A 41 6.61 -16.03 20.01
C GLY A 41 5.77 -17.16 20.62
N SER A 42 5.34 -18.15 19.85
CA SER A 42 4.55 -19.29 20.34
C SER A 42 5.36 -20.38 21.07
N ALA A 43 6.69 -20.22 21.18
CA ALA A 43 7.49 -21.15 21.95
C ALA A 43 7.13 -21.02 23.44
N PRO A 44 6.65 -22.09 24.11
CA PRO A 44 6.41 -22.06 25.55
C PRO A 44 7.69 -21.67 26.29
N ALA A 45 7.55 -20.87 27.33
CA ALA A 45 8.68 -20.52 28.19
C ALA A 45 9.35 -21.82 28.62
N SER A 46 10.66 -21.98 28.40
CA SER A 46 11.38 -23.19 28.80
C SER A 46 11.29 -23.34 30.32
N ASP A 47 11.00 -24.53 30.77
CA ASP A 47 10.90 -24.86 32.20
C ASP A 47 12.16 -24.34 32.93
N PRO A 48 12.01 -23.60 34.05
CA PRO A 48 13.13 -23.17 34.85
C PRO A 48 14.06 -24.29 35.29
N LYS A 49 13.53 -25.51 35.56
CA LYS A 49 14.30 -26.68 35.87
C LYS A 49 15.16 -27.18 34.70
N GLU A 50 14.58 -27.21 33.49
CA GLU A 50 15.35 -27.56 32.28
C GLU A 50 16.47 -26.53 32.00
N ARG A 51 16.21 -25.24 32.22
CA ARG A 51 17.24 -24.19 32.10
C ARG A 51 18.36 -24.36 33.09
N ALA A 52 18.05 -24.70 34.34
CA ALA A 52 19.05 -24.94 35.40
C ALA A 52 19.90 -26.21 35.11
N ALA A 53 19.27 -27.31 34.68
CA ALA A 53 19.97 -28.53 34.28
C ALA A 53 20.89 -28.26 33.04
N GLN A 54 20.42 -27.53 32.07
CA GLN A 54 21.16 -27.14 30.88
C GLN A 54 22.39 -26.24 31.23
N ALA A 55 22.21 -25.29 32.15
CA ALA A 55 23.28 -24.45 32.65
C ALA A 55 24.36 -25.26 33.42
N ALA A 56 23.94 -26.27 34.17
CA ALA A 56 24.86 -27.15 34.88
C ALA A 56 25.71 -28.03 33.92
N ILE A 57 25.10 -28.53 32.85
CA ILE A 57 25.79 -29.25 31.74
C ILE A 57 26.81 -28.33 31.07
N THR A 58 26.38 -27.14 30.69
CA THR A 58 27.22 -26.17 29.96
C THR A 58 28.42 -25.66 30.77
N ARG A 59 28.31 -25.63 32.11
CA ARG A 59 29.43 -25.23 33.01
C ARG A 59 30.57 -26.25 33.06
N LYS A 60 30.28 -27.53 32.81
CA LYS A 60 31.27 -28.62 32.83
C LYS A 60 31.99 -28.89 31.52
N MET A 61 31.55 -28.24 30.42
CA MET A 61 32.13 -28.43 29.09
C MET A 61 33.45 -27.64 28.91
N ALA A 62 34.36 -28.21 28.13
CA ALA A 62 35.53 -27.47 27.65
C ALA A 62 35.12 -26.28 26.78
N PRO A 63 35.93 -25.22 26.67
CA PRO A 63 35.60 -24.01 25.95
C PRO A 63 35.12 -24.28 24.50
N ASP A 64 35.83 -25.11 23.75
CA ASP A 64 35.51 -25.44 22.36
C ASP A 64 34.24 -26.31 22.25
N GLU A 65 34.05 -27.23 23.17
CA GLU A 65 32.86 -28.08 23.27
C GLU A 65 31.61 -27.24 23.61
N LYS A 66 31.79 -26.30 24.51
CA LYS A 66 30.75 -25.34 24.88
C LYS A 66 30.31 -24.48 23.71
N VAL A 67 31.25 -23.98 22.88
CA VAL A 67 30.93 -23.20 21.67
C VAL A 67 30.12 -24.05 20.69
N ARG A 68 30.58 -25.28 20.39
CA ARG A 68 29.84 -26.21 19.49
C ARG A 68 28.46 -26.55 20.02
N TYR A 69 28.34 -26.83 21.33
CA TYR A 69 27.07 -27.12 21.96
C TYR A 69 26.09 -25.93 21.90
N GLN A 70 26.58 -24.72 22.19
CA GLN A 70 25.78 -23.50 22.10
C GLN A 70 25.30 -23.22 20.66
N ALA A 71 26.19 -23.41 19.67
CA ALA A 71 25.84 -23.27 18.25
C ALA A 71 24.75 -24.27 17.83
N LYS A 72 24.92 -25.56 18.25
CA LYS A 72 23.90 -26.60 18.00
C LYS A 72 22.55 -26.24 18.63
N LYS A 73 22.54 -25.79 19.89
CA LYS A 73 21.33 -25.38 20.59
C LYS A 73 20.67 -24.15 19.96
N LYS A 74 21.46 -23.17 19.55
CA LYS A 74 20.96 -22.00 18.82
C LYS A 74 20.29 -22.41 17.52
N ARG A 75 20.88 -23.37 16.79
CA ARG A 75 20.30 -23.91 15.55
C ARG A 75 18.98 -24.68 15.81
N GLU A 76 18.95 -25.58 16.79
CA GLU A 76 17.74 -26.32 17.19
C GLU A 76 16.58 -25.36 17.58
N GLN A 77 16.91 -24.30 18.32
CA GLN A 77 15.91 -23.27 18.69
C GLN A 77 15.41 -22.49 17.46
N LEU A 78 16.32 -22.18 16.53
CA LEU A 78 15.96 -21.50 15.30
C LEU A 78 15.00 -22.36 14.47
N VAL A 79 15.34 -23.61 14.20
CA VAL A 79 14.50 -24.58 13.46
C VAL A 79 13.14 -24.75 14.13
N ARG A 80 13.12 -24.89 15.47
CA ARG A 80 11.88 -24.99 16.23
C ARG A 80 10.98 -23.76 16.06
N ARG A 81 11.55 -22.56 16.10
CA ARG A 81 10.81 -21.28 15.90
C ARG A 81 10.40 -21.09 14.45
N MET A 82 11.23 -21.45 13.51
CA MET A 82 10.98 -21.39 12.08
C MET A 82 9.89 -22.40 11.67
N GLY A 83 9.85 -23.56 12.33
CA GLY A 83 8.88 -24.61 12.03
C GLY A 83 9.20 -25.41 10.77
N VAL A 84 10.40 -25.21 10.19
CA VAL A 84 10.90 -25.92 9.01
C VAL A 84 12.36 -26.28 9.25
N ASP A 85 12.76 -27.51 8.87
CA ASP A 85 14.14 -27.98 8.96
C ASP A 85 14.72 -28.26 7.58
N PRO A 86 15.48 -27.30 7.00
CA PRO A 86 16.09 -27.49 5.68
C PRO A 86 17.07 -28.67 5.60
N LYS A 87 17.75 -29.01 6.72
CA LYS A 87 18.72 -30.11 6.76
C LYS A 87 18.10 -31.49 6.93
N ASN A 88 16.81 -31.56 7.18
CA ASN A 88 16.06 -32.81 7.36
C ASN A 88 14.91 -32.89 6.34
N GLY A 89 15.24 -32.75 5.04
CA GLY A 89 14.30 -32.87 3.93
C GLY A 89 13.13 -31.89 3.98
N TRP A 90 13.35 -30.70 4.55
CA TRP A 90 12.32 -29.65 4.69
C TRP A 90 11.14 -30.08 5.56
N ALA A 91 11.37 -30.93 6.55
CA ALA A 91 10.35 -31.36 7.49
C ALA A 91 9.69 -30.14 8.15
N ALA A 92 8.36 -30.01 7.97
CA ALA A 92 7.59 -28.87 8.44
C ALA A 92 6.69 -29.24 9.61
N ARG A 93 6.61 -28.34 10.59
CA ARG A 93 5.69 -28.44 11.72
C ARG A 93 4.60 -27.40 11.59
N TYR A 94 3.37 -27.85 11.41
CA TYR A 94 2.21 -26.99 11.31
C TYR A 94 1.43 -26.96 12.63
N GLU A 95 0.94 -25.78 12.98
CA GLU A 95 0.11 -25.54 14.20
C GLU A 95 -1.23 -24.91 13.78
N VAL A 96 -2.29 -25.23 14.52
CA VAL A 96 -3.58 -24.54 14.36
C VAL A 96 -3.39 -23.08 14.73
N LEU A 97 -3.87 -22.20 13.88
CA LEU A 97 -3.75 -20.77 14.13
C LEU A 97 -4.59 -20.34 15.33
N PRO A 98 -4.07 -19.45 16.21
CA PRO A 98 -4.81 -18.97 17.37
C PRO A 98 -6.18 -18.40 16.98
N GLY A 99 -7.23 -18.84 17.67
CA GLY A 99 -8.61 -18.45 17.42
C GLY A 99 -9.32 -19.25 16.33
N LYS A 100 -8.67 -20.26 15.73
CA LYS A 100 -9.26 -21.19 14.74
C LYS A 100 -9.73 -22.51 15.32
N GLU A 101 -9.45 -22.77 16.58
CA GLU A 101 -9.75 -24.03 17.27
C GLU A 101 -11.25 -24.39 17.14
N LYS A 102 -12.13 -23.42 17.42
CA LYS A 102 -13.59 -23.61 17.33
C LYS A 102 -14.08 -23.94 15.93
N VAL A 103 -13.49 -23.30 14.92
CA VAL A 103 -13.82 -23.54 13.50
C VAL A 103 -13.39 -24.96 13.10
N VAL A 104 -12.18 -25.33 13.49
CA VAL A 104 -11.64 -26.69 13.24
C VAL A 104 -12.50 -27.75 13.90
N ASP A 105 -12.89 -27.57 15.18
CA ASP A 105 -13.73 -28.50 15.92
C ASP A 105 -15.12 -28.64 15.29
N GLU A 106 -15.73 -27.53 14.85
CA GLU A 106 -17.00 -27.54 14.12
C GLU A 106 -16.90 -28.34 12.83
N LEU A 107 -15.86 -28.08 12.02
CA LEU A 107 -15.65 -28.77 10.74
C LEU A 107 -15.41 -30.27 10.94
N LYS A 108 -14.59 -30.66 11.95
CA LYS A 108 -14.38 -32.08 12.33
C LYS A 108 -15.67 -32.77 12.75
N LYS A 109 -16.52 -32.08 13.50
CA LYS A 109 -17.82 -32.59 13.95
C LYS A 109 -18.77 -32.85 12.77
N LEU A 110 -18.87 -31.91 11.86
CA LEU A 110 -19.69 -32.02 10.64
C LEU A 110 -19.15 -33.10 9.70
N ALA A 111 -17.84 -33.19 9.52
CA ALA A 111 -17.21 -34.18 8.65
C ALA A 111 -17.53 -35.64 9.07
N LYS A 112 -17.79 -35.89 10.38
CA LYS A 112 -18.19 -37.21 10.87
C LYS A 112 -19.61 -37.62 10.49
N SER A 113 -20.47 -36.65 10.14
CA SER A 113 -21.90 -36.85 9.87
C SER A 113 -22.27 -36.78 8.39
N VAL A 114 -21.30 -36.71 7.48
CA VAL A 114 -21.52 -36.59 6.03
C VAL A 114 -20.78 -37.68 5.28
N ASP A 115 -21.24 -37.98 4.05
CA ASP A 115 -20.62 -38.99 3.20
C ASP A 115 -19.47 -38.43 2.36
N ALA A 116 -19.60 -37.20 1.88
CA ALA A 116 -18.61 -36.53 1.05
C ALA A 116 -18.25 -35.14 1.57
N ILE A 117 -17.02 -34.70 1.31
CA ILE A 117 -16.48 -33.39 1.69
C ILE A 117 -15.94 -32.71 0.44
N TYR A 118 -16.56 -31.59 0.05
CA TYR A 118 -16.16 -30.79 -1.07
C TYR A 118 -15.30 -29.60 -0.58
N LEU A 119 -14.09 -29.52 -1.08
CA LEU A 119 -13.14 -28.43 -0.82
C LEU A 119 -13.28 -27.38 -1.95
N ALA A 120 -14.11 -26.36 -1.70
CA ALA A 120 -14.48 -25.34 -2.67
C ALA A 120 -13.80 -23.99 -2.40
N THR A 121 -12.49 -24.05 -2.09
CA THR A 121 -11.62 -22.89 -1.90
C THR A 121 -11.24 -22.27 -3.26
N ASP A 122 -10.64 -21.06 -3.26
CA ASP A 122 -10.24 -20.36 -4.48
C ASP A 122 -9.37 -21.23 -5.40
N LEU A 123 -9.32 -20.87 -6.67
CA LEU A 123 -8.62 -21.66 -7.68
C LEU A 123 -7.10 -21.44 -7.72
N ASP A 124 -6.57 -20.48 -6.93
CA ASP A 124 -5.13 -20.20 -6.86
C ASP A 124 -4.40 -21.17 -5.90
N ARG A 125 -3.04 -21.07 -5.86
CA ARG A 125 -2.19 -21.91 -5.00
C ARG A 125 -2.52 -21.76 -3.51
N GLU A 126 -2.96 -20.58 -3.08
CA GLU A 126 -3.37 -20.34 -1.69
C GLU A 126 -4.65 -21.12 -1.36
N GLY A 127 -5.62 -21.11 -2.28
CA GLY A 127 -6.84 -21.90 -2.14
C GLY A 127 -6.56 -23.40 -2.12
N GLU A 128 -5.62 -23.88 -2.94
CA GLU A 128 -5.19 -25.28 -2.96
C GLU A 128 -4.52 -25.69 -1.63
N ALA A 129 -3.65 -24.81 -1.10
CA ALA A 129 -3.01 -25.04 0.20
C ALA A 129 -4.03 -25.04 1.36
N ILE A 130 -5.02 -24.14 1.33
CA ILE A 130 -6.11 -24.13 2.34
C ILE A 130 -6.89 -25.45 2.27
N ALA A 131 -7.22 -25.92 1.07
CA ALA A 131 -7.91 -27.20 0.86
C ALA A 131 -7.10 -28.36 1.41
N TRP A 132 -5.80 -28.43 1.12
CA TRP A 132 -4.90 -29.44 1.66
C TRP A 132 -4.82 -29.38 3.18
N HIS A 133 -4.66 -28.20 3.78
CA HIS A 133 -4.62 -28.04 5.22
C HIS A 133 -5.92 -28.48 5.89
N LEU A 134 -7.07 -28.25 5.25
CA LEU A 134 -8.36 -28.73 5.75
C LEU A 134 -8.45 -30.24 5.70
N LYS A 135 -8.05 -30.89 4.59
CA LYS A 135 -8.00 -32.34 4.46
C LYS A 135 -7.15 -32.96 5.56
N GLU A 136 -5.93 -32.47 5.74
CA GLU A 136 -4.99 -32.96 6.73
C GLU A 136 -5.49 -32.81 8.18
N ILE A 137 -6.14 -31.70 8.52
CA ILE A 137 -6.58 -31.45 9.89
C ILE A 137 -7.88 -32.15 10.23
N ILE A 138 -8.78 -32.33 9.26
CA ILE A 138 -10.03 -33.07 9.41
C ILE A 138 -9.73 -34.58 9.47
N GLY A 139 -8.88 -35.08 8.57
CA GLY A 139 -8.47 -36.47 8.50
C GLY A 139 -9.59 -37.42 8.01
N GLY A 140 -9.37 -38.71 8.17
CA GLY A 140 -10.30 -39.75 7.76
C GLY A 140 -10.03 -40.30 6.38
N ASP A 141 -11.02 -40.95 5.77
CA ASP A 141 -10.88 -41.58 4.46
C ASP A 141 -10.71 -40.55 3.36
N GLU A 142 -9.62 -40.66 2.62
CA GLU A 142 -9.26 -39.75 1.54
C GLU A 142 -10.23 -39.76 0.38
N SER A 143 -10.90 -40.88 0.11
CA SER A 143 -11.86 -41.01 -0.98
C SER A 143 -13.09 -40.11 -0.85
N ARG A 144 -13.35 -39.61 0.37
CA ARG A 144 -14.45 -38.68 0.68
C ARG A 144 -14.20 -37.26 0.25
N TYR A 145 -12.95 -36.89 -0.05
CA TYR A 145 -12.56 -35.51 -0.36
C TYR A 145 -12.59 -35.30 -1.87
N GLN A 146 -13.26 -34.24 -2.26
CA GLN A 146 -13.37 -33.80 -3.63
C GLN A 146 -13.03 -32.31 -3.73
N ARG A 147 -12.32 -31.94 -4.76
CA ARG A 147 -11.93 -30.54 -5.05
C ARG A 147 -12.91 -29.94 -6.05
N VAL A 148 -13.43 -28.76 -5.75
CA VAL A 148 -14.31 -28.01 -6.66
C VAL A 148 -13.71 -26.62 -6.86
N VAL A 149 -13.50 -26.26 -8.13
CA VAL A 149 -12.96 -24.95 -8.54
C VAL A 149 -13.90 -24.25 -9.52
N PHE A 150 -13.98 -22.93 -9.43
CA PHE A 150 -14.80 -22.13 -10.34
C PHE A 150 -14.21 -20.71 -10.46
N ASN A 151 -14.30 -20.15 -11.67
CA ASN A 151 -13.82 -18.79 -11.98
C ASN A 151 -14.79 -17.70 -11.53
N GLU A 152 -16.08 -18.00 -11.39
CA GLU A 152 -17.13 -17.09 -10.97
C GLU A 152 -18.15 -17.77 -10.07
N ILE A 153 -18.80 -17.01 -9.20
CA ILE A 153 -19.79 -17.53 -8.26
C ILE A 153 -21.21 -17.25 -8.82
N THR A 154 -21.52 -17.89 -9.93
CA THR A 154 -22.86 -17.90 -10.54
C THR A 154 -23.54 -19.24 -10.32
N LYS A 155 -24.88 -19.28 -10.41
CA LYS A 155 -25.64 -20.53 -10.25
C LYS A 155 -25.12 -21.61 -11.21
N ARG A 156 -24.92 -21.24 -12.47
CA ARG A 156 -24.50 -22.16 -13.51
C ARG A 156 -23.07 -22.69 -13.27
N ALA A 157 -22.10 -21.79 -13.08
CA ALA A 157 -20.71 -22.18 -12.84
C ALA A 157 -20.57 -23.09 -11.60
N ILE A 158 -21.32 -22.81 -10.53
CA ILE A 158 -21.34 -23.67 -9.34
C ILE A 158 -21.92 -25.05 -9.67
N GLN A 159 -23.05 -25.13 -10.35
CA GLN A 159 -23.67 -26.41 -10.69
C GLN A 159 -22.77 -27.27 -11.62
N GLU A 160 -22.16 -26.65 -12.63
CA GLU A 160 -21.22 -27.32 -13.55
C GLU A 160 -19.99 -27.85 -12.78
N SER A 161 -19.41 -27.04 -11.91
CA SER A 161 -18.21 -27.42 -11.12
C SER A 161 -18.51 -28.56 -10.12
N PHE A 162 -19.69 -28.57 -9.53
CA PHE A 162 -20.10 -29.67 -8.64
C PHE A 162 -20.48 -30.96 -9.39
N ALA A 163 -20.84 -30.86 -10.67
CA ALA A 163 -21.08 -32.03 -11.52
C ALA A 163 -19.79 -32.72 -11.98
N ALA A 164 -18.64 -32.01 -11.98
CA ALA A 164 -17.35 -32.51 -12.40
C ALA A 164 -16.23 -32.17 -11.38
N PRO A 165 -16.32 -32.70 -10.15
CA PRO A 165 -15.30 -32.45 -9.14
C PRO A 165 -13.98 -33.10 -9.51
N THR A 166 -12.88 -32.49 -9.03
CA THR A 166 -11.51 -32.96 -9.26
C THR A 166 -10.86 -33.47 -7.96
N GLN A 167 -9.60 -33.85 -8.03
CA GLN A 167 -8.76 -34.14 -6.86
C GLN A 167 -7.89 -32.91 -6.50
N LEU A 168 -7.38 -32.89 -5.28
CA LEU A 168 -6.38 -31.91 -4.86
C LEU A 168 -5.13 -32.00 -5.74
N ASP A 169 -4.68 -30.85 -6.22
CA ASP A 169 -3.45 -30.73 -6.98
C ASP A 169 -2.24 -30.61 -6.05
N THR A 170 -1.54 -31.73 -5.88
CA THR A 170 -0.38 -31.83 -4.99
C THR A 170 0.78 -30.95 -5.44
N ASN A 171 0.96 -30.71 -6.74
CA ASN A 171 2.02 -29.85 -7.26
C ASN A 171 1.79 -28.40 -6.87
N ARG A 172 0.56 -27.92 -6.97
CA ARG A 172 0.18 -26.57 -6.50
C ARG A 172 0.35 -26.40 -5.00
N VAL A 173 0.02 -27.41 -4.21
CA VAL A 173 0.28 -27.41 -2.76
C VAL A 173 1.77 -27.33 -2.49
N GLN A 174 2.60 -28.15 -3.16
CA GLN A 174 4.05 -28.15 -3.00
C GLN A 174 4.68 -26.82 -3.40
N ALA A 175 4.21 -26.19 -4.48
CA ALA A 175 4.68 -24.88 -4.91
C ALA A 175 4.38 -23.79 -3.87
N GLN A 176 3.20 -23.82 -3.25
CA GLN A 176 2.83 -22.90 -2.18
C GLN A 176 3.67 -23.16 -0.92
N GLN A 177 3.87 -24.42 -0.53
CA GLN A 177 4.73 -24.80 0.60
C GLN A 177 6.18 -24.35 0.35
N ALA A 178 6.74 -24.63 -0.82
CA ALA A 178 8.09 -24.21 -1.17
C ALA A 178 8.27 -22.68 -1.05
N ARG A 179 7.33 -21.92 -1.60
CA ARG A 179 7.31 -20.45 -1.41
C ARG A 179 7.30 -20.08 0.07
N ARG A 180 6.42 -20.71 0.85
CA ARG A 180 6.28 -20.42 2.28
C ARG A 180 7.57 -20.74 3.04
N PHE A 181 8.26 -21.82 2.68
CA PHE A 181 9.51 -22.24 3.31
C PHE A 181 10.66 -21.28 2.97
N LEU A 182 10.77 -20.87 1.70
CA LEU A 182 11.74 -19.87 1.25
C LEU A 182 11.60 -18.55 2.03
N ASP A 183 10.38 -18.01 2.06
CA ASP A 183 10.11 -16.75 2.76
C ASP A 183 10.36 -16.87 4.27
N ARG A 184 10.11 -18.06 4.84
CA ARG A 184 10.34 -18.35 6.25
C ARG A 184 11.83 -18.42 6.58
N VAL A 185 12.61 -19.15 5.78
CA VAL A 185 14.05 -19.31 5.99
C VAL A 185 14.77 -17.96 5.86
N VAL A 186 14.54 -17.24 4.77
CA VAL A 186 15.14 -15.92 4.57
C VAL A 186 14.77 -14.97 5.72
N GLY A 187 13.50 -14.90 6.08
CA GLY A 187 13.04 -14.01 7.14
C GLY A 187 13.64 -14.33 8.52
N PHE A 188 13.77 -15.59 8.88
CA PHE A 188 14.25 -16.01 10.20
C PHE A 188 15.77 -16.06 10.33
N GLU A 189 16.49 -16.26 9.24
CA GLU A 189 17.94 -16.31 9.26
C GLU A 189 18.59 -14.94 8.98
N VAL A 190 18.05 -14.12 8.08
CA VAL A 190 18.62 -12.79 7.78
C VAL A 190 18.21 -11.73 8.80
N SER A 191 16.99 -11.75 9.31
CA SER A 191 16.54 -10.70 10.24
C SER A 191 17.40 -10.58 11.51
N PRO A 192 17.83 -11.67 12.18
CA PRO A 192 18.76 -11.58 13.30
C PRO A 192 20.11 -10.96 12.94
N LEU A 193 20.62 -11.22 11.74
CA LEU A 193 21.84 -10.59 11.23
C LEU A 193 21.67 -9.07 11.11
N LEU A 194 20.57 -8.62 10.51
CA LEU A 194 20.23 -7.19 10.43
C LEU A 194 20.11 -6.56 11.83
N TRP A 195 19.58 -7.29 12.81
CA TRP A 195 19.50 -6.79 14.19
C TRP A 195 20.86 -6.64 14.87
N ALA A 196 21.76 -7.54 14.57
CA ALA A 196 23.11 -7.49 15.11
C ALA A 196 23.96 -6.39 14.48
N LYS A 197 23.81 -6.17 13.17
CA LYS A 197 24.68 -5.30 12.38
C LYS A 197 24.11 -3.89 12.19
N ILE A 198 22.79 -3.73 12.16
CA ILE A 198 22.15 -2.44 11.82
C ILE A 198 21.27 -1.94 12.98
N ALA A 199 20.08 -2.53 13.16
CA ALA A 199 19.14 -2.13 14.21
C ALA A 199 18.12 -3.22 14.52
N ARG A 200 17.65 -3.29 15.77
CA ARG A 200 16.59 -4.25 16.17
C ARG A 200 15.26 -3.95 15.49
N GLY A 201 14.50 -5.00 15.17
CA GLY A 201 13.17 -4.91 14.59
C GLY A 201 13.14 -4.84 13.07
N LEU A 202 14.28 -4.83 12.40
CA LEU A 202 14.38 -4.93 10.95
C LEU A 202 14.04 -6.34 10.47
N SER A 203 13.61 -6.47 9.24
CA SER A 203 13.31 -7.77 8.61
C SER A 203 13.70 -7.75 7.14
N ALA A 204 14.28 -8.84 6.67
CA ALA A 204 14.46 -9.10 5.25
C ALA A 204 13.39 -10.07 4.76
N GLY A 205 13.12 -10.03 3.47
CA GLY A 205 12.28 -10.98 2.78
C GLY A 205 12.55 -10.95 1.29
N ARG A 206 12.56 -12.12 0.67
CA ARG A 206 13.01 -12.33 -0.71
C ARG A 206 12.42 -11.32 -1.71
N VAL A 207 11.10 -11.17 -1.78
CA VAL A 207 10.44 -10.28 -2.75
C VAL A 207 10.32 -8.85 -2.23
N GLN A 208 10.06 -8.68 -0.93
CA GLN A 208 9.87 -7.34 -0.35
C GLN A 208 11.15 -6.51 -0.34
N SER A 209 12.33 -7.13 -0.12
CA SER A 209 13.61 -6.42 -0.14
C SER A 209 13.95 -5.93 -1.54
N VAL A 210 13.61 -6.70 -2.56
CA VAL A 210 13.74 -6.31 -3.98
C VAL A 210 12.81 -5.16 -4.34
N ALA A 211 11.59 -5.14 -3.83
CA ALA A 211 10.67 -4.01 -4.03
C ALA A 211 11.18 -2.72 -3.35
N VAL A 212 11.81 -2.82 -2.16
CA VAL A 212 12.47 -1.68 -1.51
C VAL A 212 13.65 -1.21 -2.34
N ARG A 213 14.46 -2.13 -2.88
CA ARG A 213 15.60 -1.81 -3.76
C ARG A 213 15.19 -0.95 -4.96
N LEU A 214 14.09 -1.27 -5.65
CA LEU A 214 13.57 -0.47 -6.77
C LEU A 214 13.31 0.99 -6.37
N ILE A 215 12.74 1.19 -5.18
CA ILE A 215 12.44 2.54 -4.68
C ILE A 215 13.73 3.26 -4.26
N VAL A 216 14.66 2.56 -3.61
CA VAL A 216 15.95 3.10 -3.18
C VAL A 216 16.80 3.51 -4.38
N GLU A 217 16.89 2.67 -5.41
CA GLU A 217 17.62 2.99 -6.64
C GLU A 217 17.04 4.24 -7.31
N ARG A 218 15.70 4.35 -7.36
CA ARG A 218 15.03 5.54 -7.88
C ARG A 218 15.37 6.80 -7.07
N GLU A 219 15.41 6.72 -5.76
CA GLU A 219 15.83 7.86 -4.91
C GLU A 219 17.30 8.23 -5.16
N ARG A 220 18.17 7.25 -5.38
CA ARG A 220 19.59 7.49 -5.70
C ARG A 220 19.73 8.17 -7.08
N GLU A 221 18.97 7.72 -8.09
CA GLU A 221 18.90 8.37 -9.40
C GLU A 221 18.47 9.83 -9.27
N ILE A 222 17.43 10.11 -8.48
CA ILE A 222 16.93 11.47 -8.25
C ILE A 222 17.97 12.32 -7.53
N ARG A 223 18.63 11.79 -6.49
CA ARG A 223 19.68 12.53 -5.74
C ARG A 223 20.92 12.84 -6.59
N ALA A 224 21.23 11.97 -7.54
CA ALA A 224 22.36 12.17 -8.46
C ALA A 224 22.00 13.14 -9.61
N PHE A 225 20.72 13.30 -9.92
CA PHE A 225 20.27 14.12 -11.06
C PHE A 225 20.57 15.60 -10.84
N VAL A 226 21.10 16.23 -11.88
CA VAL A 226 21.35 17.68 -11.95
C VAL A 226 20.41 18.26 -12.99
N PRO A 227 19.43 19.08 -12.60
CA PRO A 227 18.53 19.71 -13.55
C PRO A 227 19.28 20.68 -14.46
N GLU A 228 18.98 20.65 -15.75
CA GLU A 228 19.49 21.57 -16.76
C GLU A 228 18.37 22.50 -17.22
N GLU A 229 18.66 23.76 -17.38
CA GLU A 229 17.76 24.79 -17.91
C GLU A 229 17.58 24.60 -19.40
N TYR A 230 16.36 24.81 -19.89
CA TYR A 230 16.01 24.96 -21.29
C TYR A 230 14.80 25.89 -21.44
N TRP A 231 14.57 26.36 -22.65
CA TRP A 231 13.49 27.29 -22.94
C TRP A 231 12.61 26.76 -24.06
N ASP A 232 11.30 26.84 -23.90
CA ASP A 232 10.32 26.68 -24.95
C ASP A 232 9.82 28.03 -25.41
N LEU A 233 9.60 28.18 -26.71
CA LEU A 233 9.00 29.39 -27.28
C LEU A 233 7.71 29.02 -28.01
N HIS A 234 6.63 29.63 -27.60
CA HIS A 234 5.33 29.47 -28.24
C HIS A 234 4.91 30.80 -28.90
N ALA A 235 4.26 30.70 -30.06
CA ALA A 235 3.62 31.84 -30.75
C ALA A 235 2.11 31.58 -30.81
N ASP A 236 1.33 32.50 -30.29
CA ASP A 236 -0.11 32.50 -30.44
C ASP A 236 -0.45 33.23 -31.76
N LEU A 237 -0.89 32.45 -32.77
CA LEU A 237 -1.14 32.91 -34.11
C LEU A 237 -2.63 32.87 -34.45
N SER A 238 -3.15 33.88 -35.13
CA SER A 238 -4.55 33.95 -35.61
C SER A 238 -4.64 34.09 -37.11
N ILE A 239 -5.69 33.51 -37.70
CA ILE A 239 -6.08 33.65 -39.08
C ILE A 239 -7.41 34.44 -39.15
N ASP A 240 -7.48 35.47 -39.99
CA ASP A 240 -8.72 36.22 -40.27
C ASP A 240 -9.54 36.65 -39.04
N GLY A 241 -8.88 37.04 -37.93
CA GLY A 241 -9.54 37.49 -36.71
C GLY A 241 -10.19 36.38 -35.90
N GLN A 242 -9.89 35.11 -36.20
CA GLN A 242 -10.32 33.96 -35.35
C GLN A 242 -9.50 33.92 -34.04
N SER A 243 -9.96 33.11 -33.10
CA SER A 243 -9.22 32.87 -31.82
C SER A 243 -7.81 32.35 -32.08
N PRO A 244 -6.78 32.92 -31.41
CA PRO A 244 -5.41 32.47 -31.58
C PRO A 244 -5.22 31.00 -31.28
N VAL A 245 -4.39 30.35 -32.08
CA VAL A 245 -3.91 28.98 -31.87
C VAL A 245 -2.46 29.01 -31.44
N ARG A 246 -2.08 28.23 -30.44
CA ARG A 246 -0.71 28.15 -29.93
C ARG A 246 0.14 27.22 -30.77
N PHE A 247 1.21 27.76 -31.33
CA PHE A 247 2.24 27.09 -32.11
C PHE A 247 3.52 27.02 -31.29
N GLU A 248 4.16 25.87 -31.22
CA GLU A 248 5.47 25.66 -30.63
C GLU A 248 6.56 25.92 -31.68
N VAL A 249 7.56 26.71 -31.36
CA VAL A 249 8.73 26.93 -32.23
C VAL A 249 9.62 25.69 -32.13
N THR A 250 9.73 24.94 -33.21
CA THR A 250 10.38 23.60 -33.20
C THR A 250 11.68 23.57 -33.98
N LYS A 251 11.89 24.51 -34.96
CA LYS A 251 13.11 24.55 -35.76
C LYS A 251 13.53 25.99 -36.05
N TYR A 252 14.86 26.16 -36.27
CA TYR A 252 15.46 27.34 -36.82
C TYR A 252 16.41 26.94 -37.96
N GLU A 253 16.21 27.51 -39.15
CA GLU A 253 16.97 27.18 -40.38
C GLU A 253 17.09 25.69 -40.66
N GLY A 254 15.98 24.94 -40.45
CA GLY A 254 15.90 23.50 -40.64
C GLY A 254 16.45 22.63 -39.53
N SER A 255 17.17 23.21 -38.55
CA SER A 255 17.69 22.51 -37.35
C SER A 255 16.72 22.63 -36.17
N ALA A 256 16.76 21.67 -35.22
CA ALA A 256 15.95 21.75 -34.02
C ALA A 256 16.24 23.04 -33.23
N PHE A 257 15.18 23.72 -32.79
CA PHE A 257 15.27 24.89 -31.94
C PHE A 257 15.22 24.44 -30.50
N ASP A 258 16.36 24.49 -29.79
CA ASP A 258 16.52 23.95 -28.41
C ASP A 258 17.39 24.95 -27.60
N PRO A 259 16.84 26.14 -27.26
CA PRO A 259 17.57 27.16 -26.50
C PRO A 259 17.80 26.72 -25.05
N LYS A 260 19.04 26.83 -24.58
CA LYS A 260 19.46 26.45 -23.24
C LYS A 260 19.51 27.61 -22.25
N THR A 261 19.40 28.83 -22.74
CA THR A 261 19.45 30.06 -21.95
C THR A 261 18.41 31.08 -22.42
N GLU A 262 18.03 31.97 -21.51
CA GLU A 262 17.14 33.09 -21.80
C GLU A 262 17.65 33.92 -22.99
N GLN A 263 18.96 34.14 -23.06
CA GLN A 263 19.56 34.91 -24.17
C GLN A 263 19.37 34.23 -25.54
N GLN A 264 19.50 32.89 -25.59
CA GLN A 264 19.27 32.16 -26.85
C GLN A 264 17.78 32.19 -27.28
N ALA A 265 16.85 32.08 -26.34
CA ALA A 265 15.43 32.23 -26.61
C ALA A 265 15.08 33.67 -27.00
N GLY A 266 15.73 34.69 -26.39
CA GLY A 266 15.55 36.09 -26.61
C GLY A 266 15.87 36.53 -28.08
N VAL A 267 16.86 35.91 -28.72
CA VAL A 267 17.14 36.16 -30.16
C VAL A 267 15.91 35.86 -31.03
N ALA A 268 15.17 34.79 -30.73
CA ALA A 268 13.94 34.48 -31.48
C ALA A 268 12.81 35.45 -31.13
N VAL A 269 12.70 35.84 -29.84
CA VAL A 269 11.71 36.82 -29.36
C VAL A 269 11.90 38.18 -30.01
N GLU A 270 13.14 38.60 -30.31
CA GLU A 270 13.43 39.86 -31.01
C GLU A 270 13.17 39.79 -32.53
N ARG A 271 13.35 38.62 -33.16
CA ARG A 271 13.25 38.47 -34.62
C ARG A 271 11.84 38.17 -35.12
N LEU A 272 11.04 37.46 -34.33
CA LEU A 272 9.71 37.03 -34.74
C LEU A 272 8.67 38.17 -34.82
N PRO A 273 8.65 39.19 -33.90
CA PRO A 273 7.75 40.31 -34.06
C PRO A 273 8.01 41.04 -35.38
N GLY A 274 6.97 41.24 -36.16
CA GLY A 274 7.07 41.91 -37.48
C GLY A 274 7.46 40.98 -38.65
N ALA A 275 7.71 39.71 -38.42
CA ALA A 275 7.90 38.71 -39.46
C ALA A 275 6.58 38.38 -40.17
N GLU A 276 6.67 37.91 -41.40
CA GLU A 276 5.52 37.35 -42.12
C GLU A 276 5.36 35.90 -41.77
N TYR A 277 4.20 35.54 -41.23
CA TYR A 277 3.83 34.18 -40.86
C TYR A 277 3.02 33.56 -41.99
N ALA A 278 3.49 32.43 -42.54
CA ALA A 278 2.75 31.71 -43.58
C ALA A 278 2.72 30.19 -43.27
N VAL A 279 1.60 29.56 -43.58
CA VAL A 279 1.50 28.09 -43.49
C VAL A 279 2.40 27.48 -44.55
N SER A 280 3.48 26.85 -44.13
CA SER A 280 4.46 26.20 -44.98
C SER A 280 4.21 24.73 -45.24
N ASN A 281 3.53 24.04 -44.30
CA ASN A 281 3.15 22.63 -44.45
C ASN A 281 1.87 22.30 -43.70
N LEU A 282 1.09 21.41 -44.29
CA LEU A 282 -0.15 20.87 -43.71
C LEU A 282 -0.19 19.35 -43.89
N GLU A 283 -0.15 18.64 -42.82
CA GLU A 283 -0.16 17.19 -42.84
C GLU A 283 -1.37 16.64 -42.06
N ALA A 284 -2.26 15.97 -42.76
CA ALA A 284 -3.43 15.30 -42.17
C ALA A 284 -3.27 13.79 -42.27
N ARG A 285 -3.39 13.11 -41.15
CA ARG A 285 -3.26 11.64 -41.03
C ARG A 285 -4.44 11.03 -40.31
N LYS A 286 -5.01 9.98 -40.90
CA LYS A 286 -5.95 9.13 -40.20
C LYS A 286 -5.18 8.25 -39.19
N THR A 287 -5.55 8.35 -37.94
CA THR A 287 -4.99 7.55 -36.84
C THR A 287 -6.08 6.76 -36.16
N SER A 288 -5.70 5.65 -35.49
CA SER A 288 -6.66 4.84 -34.73
C SER A 288 -6.09 4.46 -33.37
N SER A 289 -6.99 4.38 -32.39
CA SER A 289 -6.68 3.86 -31.04
C SER A 289 -7.40 2.54 -30.86
N LYS A 290 -6.65 1.48 -30.56
CA LYS A 290 -7.18 0.15 -30.32
C LYS A 290 -7.83 0.04 -28.93
N PRO A 291 -8.88 -0.78 -28.77
CA PRO A 291 -9.47 -1.05 -27.46
C PRO A 291 -8.44 -1.72 -26.52
N PRO A 292 -8.54 -1.41 -25.21
CA PRO A 292 -7.65 -2.02 -24.22
C PRO A 292 -8.01 -3.48 -23.96
N ALA A 293 -7.02 -4.28 -23.54
CA ALA A 293 -7.26 -5.65 -23.09
C ALA A 293 -8.15 -5.69 -21.83
N PRO A 294 -8.88 -6.79 -21.58
CA PRO A 294 -9.58 -6.99 -20.33
C PRO A 294 -8.61 -6.99 -19.15
N PHE A 295 -9.10 -6.69 -17.94
CA PHE A 295 -8.23 -6.57 -16.78
C PHE A 295 -7.65 -7.91 -16.34
N ILE A 296 -6.39 -7.85 -15.99
CA ILE A 296 -5.71 -8.79 -15.08
C ILE A 296 -5.48 -8.09 -13.73
N THR A 297 -5.02 -8.81 -12.73
CA THR A 297 -4.83 -8.24 -11.38
C THR A 297 -4.01 -6.96 -11.38
N SER A 298 -2.86 -6.96 -12.04
CA SER A 298 -1.95 -5.82 -12.08
C SER A 298 -2.54 -4.61 -12.79
N THR A 299 -3.18 -4.82 -13.94
CA THR A 299 -3.79 -3.74 -14.72
C THR A 299 -5.04 -3.17 -14.04
N LEU A 300 -5.83 -3.99 -13.33
CA LEU A 300 -6.92 -3.52 -12.48
C LEU A 300 -6.39 -2.64 -11.34
N GLN A 301 -5.34 -3.06 -10.65
CA GLN A 301 -4.71 -2.29 -9.57
C GLN A 301 -4.19 -0.94 -10.09
N GLN A 302 -3.55 -0.93 -11.26
CA GLN A 302 -3.06 0.28 -11.91
C GLN A 302 -4.20 1.22 -12.30
N ALA A 303 -5.23 0.71 -12.95
CA ALA A 303 -6.38 1.50 -13.38
C ALA A 303 -7.19 2.05 -12.19
N ALA A 304 -7.41 1.25 -11.15
CA ALA A 304 -8.09 1.69 -9.94
C ALA A 304 -7.29 2.78 -9.19
N SER A 305 -5.96 2.66 -9.15
CA SER A 305 -5.10 3.68 -8.54
C SER A 305 -5.13 4.99 -9.33
N THR A 306 -5.04 4.94 -10.65
CA THR A 306 -4.96 6.13 -11.49
C THR A 306 -6.32 6.80 -11.71
N ARG A 307 -7.40 6.02 -11.93
CA ARG A 307 -8.74 6.55 -12.27
C ARG A 307 -9.62 6.80 -11.04
N LEU A 308 -9.50 5.96 -9.99
CA LEU A 308 -10.36 6.03 -8.81
C LEU A 308 -9.62 6.55 -7.56
N GLY A 309 -8.28 6.63 -7.60
CA GLY A 309 -7.46 7.00 -6.46
C GLY A 309 -7.43 5.93 -5.36
N PHE A 310 -7.71 4.66 -5.70
CA PHE A 310 -7.72 3.57 -4.74
C PHE A 310 -6.29 3.02 -4.55
N SER A 311 -5.94 2.71 -3.30
CA SER A 311 -4.72 1.95 -3.03
C SER A 311 -4.85 0.51 -3.56
N VAL A 312 -3.73 -0.12 -3.88
CA VAL A 312 -3.68 -1.52 -4.32
C VAL A 312 -4.38 -2.45 -3.33
N LYS A 313 -4.15 -2.27 -2.03
CA LYS A 313 -4.83 -3.02 -0.97
C LYS A 313 -6.35 -2.83 -0.97
N LYS A 314 -6.81 -1.58 -1.10
CA LYS A 314 -8.25 -1.26 -1.17
C LYS A 314 -8.88 -1.90 -2.41
N THR A 315 -8.22 -1.80 -3.56
CA THR A 315 -8.68 -2.40 -4.83
C THR A 315 -8.91 -3.90 -4.66
N MET A 316 -7.92 -4.63 -4.12
CA MET A 316 -8.04 -6.07 -3.93
C MET A 316 -9.12 -6.45 -2.90
N THR A 317 -9.27 -5.68 -1.83
CA THR A 317 -10.35 -5.89 -0.85
C THR A 317 -11.74 -5.74 -1.48
N LEU A 318 -11.93 -4.73 -2.32
CA LEU A 318 -13.20 -4.49 -3.01
C LEU A 318 -13.46 -5.54 -4.10
N ALA A 319 -12.44 -5.91 -4.88
CA ALA A 319 -12.53 -6.96 -5.90
C ALA A 319 -12.89 -8.32 -5.26
N GLN A 320 -12.28 -8.67 -4.11
CA GLN A 320 -12.64 -9.88 -3.35
C GLN A 320 -14.12 -9.88 -2.97
N ARG A 321 -14.65 -8.76 -2.47
CA ARG A 321 -16.07 -8.64 -2.11
C ARG A 321 -17.00 -8.79 -3.32
N LEU A 322 -16.64 -8.18 -4.45
CA LEU A 322 -17.39 -8.29 -5.70
C LEU A 322 -17.41 -9.74 -6.21
N TYR A 323 -16.28 -10.43 -6.18
CA TYR A 323 -16.17 -11.85 -6.53
C TYR A 323 -17.03 -12.73 -5.61
N GLU A 324 -16.86 -12.60 -4.29
CA GLU A 324 -17.61 -13.37 -3.30
C GLU A 324 -19.13 -13.16 -3.37
N ALA A 325 -19.55 -11.98 -3.84
CA ALA A 325 -20.95 -11.67 -4.11
C ALA A 325 -21.46 -12.23 -5.47
N GLY A 326 -20.55 -12.73 -6.33
CA GLY A 326 -20.87 -13.29 -7.65
C GLY A 326 -21.01 -12.24 -8.74
N HIS A 327 -20.44 -11.06 -8.58
CA HIS A 327 -20.56 -9.97 -9.55
C HIS A 327 -19.45 -9.92 -10.58
N ILE A 328 -18.26 -10.44 -10.25
CA ILE A 328 -17.11 -10.51 -11.16
C ILE A 328 -16.48 -11.90 -11.11
N THR A 329 -15.66 -12.20 -12.13
CA THR A 329 -14.76 -13.36 -12.14
C THR A 329 -13.66 -13.24 -11.10
N TYR A 330 -12.91 -14.30 -10.87
CA TYR A 330 -11.83 -14.34 -9.89
C TYR A 330 -10.79 -13.25 -10.16
N MET A 331 -10.46 -12.47 -9.14
CA MET A 331 -9.68 -11.24 -9.27
C MET A 331 -8.16 -11.44 -9.22
N ARG A 332 -7.67 -12.64 -8.91
CA ARG A 332 -6.23 -12.94 -8.90
C ARG A 332 -5.87 -13.75 -10.14
N THR A 333 -5.67 -13.05 -11.25
CA THR A 333 -5.35 -13.65 -12.55
C THR A 333 -4.32 -12.80 -13.30
N ASP A 334 -3.51 -13.44 -14.08
CA ASP A 334 -2.59 -12.86 -15.06
C ASP A 334 -3.01 -13.13 -16.52
N SER A 335 -4.15 -13.80 -16.67
CA SER A 335 -4.72 -14.16 -17.99
C SER A 335 -5.65 -13.07 -18.52
N THR A 336 -5.52 -12.73 -19.80
CA THR A 336 -6.44 -11.88 -20.55
C THR A 336 -7.49 -12.70 -21.34
N ASN A 337 -7.53 -14.02 -21.17
CA ASN A 337 -8.47 -14.88 -21.84
C ASN A 337 -9.91 -14.60 -21.38
N LEU A 338 -10.85 -14.72 -22.31
CA LEU A 338 -12.27 -14.60 -22.06
C LEU A 338 -12.98 -15.87 -22.56
N SER A 339 -13.95 -16.37 -21.81
CA SER A 339 -14.75 -17.50 -22.24
C SER A 339 -15.56 -17.14 -23.50
N GLY A 340 -15.77 -18.10 -24.38
CA GLY A 340 -16.54 -17.88 -25.61
C GLY A 340 -17.95 -17.33 -25.36
N GLU A 341 -18.56 -17.78 -24.27
CA GLU A 341 -19.88 -17.32 -23.84
C GLU A 341 -19.86 -15.86 -23.35
N SER A 342 -18.87 -15.47 -22.53
CA SER A 342 -18.76 -14.08 -22.07
C SER A 342 -18.50 -13.12 -23.23
N VAL A 343 -17.72 -13.55 -24.24
CA VAL A 343 -17.51 -12.79 -25.46
C VAL A 343 -18.79 -12.67 -26.25
N ALA A 344 -19.56 -13.76 -26.45
CA ALA A 344 -20.84 -13.73 -27.16
C ALA A 344 -21.83 -12.77 -26.48
N ALA A 345 -22.03 -12.92 -25.16
CA ALA A 345 -22.92 -12.06 -24.39
C ALA A 345 -22.50 -10.58 -24.44
N CYS A 346 -21.16 -10.29 -24.40
CA CYS A 346 -20.68 -8.92 -24.55
C CYS A 346 -20.96 -8.34 -25.94
N ARG A 347 -20.80 -9.14 -26.98
CA ARG A 347 -21.04 -8.73 -28.36
C ARG A 347 -22.51 -8.47 -28.61
N ASP A 348 -23.40 -9.33 -28.12
CA ASP A 348 -24.87 -9.14 -28.16
C ASP A 348 -25.24 -7.84 -27.42
N PHE A 349 -24.65 -7.60 -26.24
CA PHE A 349 -24.86 -6.36 -25.49
C PHE A 349 -24.44 -5.13 -26.29
N ILE A 350 -23.28 -5.17 -26.97
CA ILE A 350 -22.80 -4.05 -27.79
C ILE A 350 -23.73 -3.79 -28.97
N GLU A 351 -24.15 -4.82 -29.69
CA GLU A 351 -25.05 -4.69 -30.85
C GLU A 351 -26.39 -4.07 -30.44
N ASN A 352 -26.99 -4.54 -29.34
CA ASN A 352 -28.29 -4.09 -28.85
C ASN A 352 -28.29 -2.67 -28.26
N ASN A 353 -27.17 -2.23 -27.64
CA ASN A 353 -27.12 -0.96 -26.89
C ASN A 353 -26.38 0.17 -27.62
N PHE A 354 -25.50 -0.12 -28.58
CA PHE A 354 -24.69 0.89 -29.27
C PHE A 354 -24.91 0.94 -30.78
N SER A 355 -25.08 -0.10 -31.43
CA SER A 355 -25.27 -0.36 -32.86
C SER A 355 -24.18 -1.23 -33.47
N LYS A 356 -24.44 -1.80 -34.62
CA LYS A 356 -23.50 -2.66 -35.35
C LYS A 356 -22.18 -1.98 -35.73
N ALA A 357 -22.15 -0.66 -35.85
CA ALA A 357 -20.92 0.10 -36.17
C ALA A 357 -19.85 -0.02 -35.04
N TYR A 358 -20.28 -0.24 -33.79
CA TYR A 358 -19.38 -0.43 -32.64
C TYR A 358 -18.89 -1.85 -32.47
N LEU A 359 -19.40 -2.78 -33.27
CA LEU A 359 -19.09 -4.20 -33.19
C LEU A 359 -18.13 -4.60 -34.34
N PRO A 360 -16.91 -5.05 -34.06
CA PRO A 360 -16.02 -5.57 -35.08
C PRO A 360 -16.57 -6.87 -35.65
N GLU A 361 -16.26 -7.16 -36.93
CA GLU A 361 -16.74 -8.35 -37.65
C GLU A 361 -16.46 -9.65 -36.91
N SER A 362 -15.27 -9.75 -36.31
CA SER A 362 -14.84 -10.92 -35.53
C SER A 362 -14.54 -10.53 -34.06
N PRO A 363 -14.69 -11.47 -33.12
CA PRO A 363 -14.31 -11.25 -31.74
C PRO A 363 -12.84 -10.83 -31.59
N ILE A 364 -12.56 -9.83 -30.77
CA ILE A 364 -11.20 -9.43 -30.47
C ILE A 364 -10.61 -10.42 -29.46
N ARG A 365 -9.51 -11.07 -29.86
CA ARG A 365 -8.75 -11.97 -29.00
C ARG A 365 -7.48 -11.26 -28.52
N TYR A 366 -7.23 -11.35 -27.22
CA TYR A 366 -6.00 -10.84 -26.62
C TYR A 366 -5.07 -12.01 -26.36
N GLY A 367 -3.81 -11.90 -26.77
CA GLY A 367 -2.82 -12.94 -26.56
C GLY A 367 -2.59 -13.21 -25.07
N ALA A 368 -2.67 -14.46 -24.66
CA ALA A 368 -2.15 -14.86 -23.36
C ALA A 368 -0.64 -14.59 -23.32
N ARG A 369 -0.11 -14.17 -22.16
CA ARG A 369 1.34 -14.21 -21.95
C ARG A 369 1.79 -15.65 -22.07
N GLU A 370 2.99 -15.89 -22.61
CA GLU A 370 3.54 -17.24 -22.86
C GLU A 370 3.49 -18.19 -21.65
N ARG A 371 3.33 -17.64 -20.44
CA ARG A 371 3.27 -18.37 -19.16
C ARG A 371 2.05 -18.01 -18.29
N ALA A 372 0.99 -17.45 -18.87
CA ALA A 372 -0.25 -17.29 -18.12
C ALA A 372 -0.83 -18.65 -17.76
N GLN A 373 -1.31 -18.81 -16.53
CA GLN A 373 -1.95 -20.05 -16.11
C GLN A 373 -3.21 -20.27 -16.97
N GLU A 374 -3.19 -21.27 -17.85
CA GLU A 374 -4.21 -21.50 -18.88
C GLU A 374 -5.65 -21.64 -18.36
N ALA A 375 -5.81 -22.03 -17.09
CA ALA A 375 -7.11 -22.20 -16.45
C ALA A 375 -7.77 -20.88 -15.99
N HIS A 376 -7.07 -19.73 -16.10
CA HIS A 376 -7.56 -18.46 -15.58
C HIS A 376 -8.22 -17.63 -16.67
N GLU A 377 -9.34 -17.01 -16.32
CA GLU A 377 -10.04 -16.02 -17.12
C GLU A 377 -9.69 -14.61 -16.65
N ALA A 378 -9.82 -13.61 -17.53
CA ALA A 378 -9.65 -12.20 -17.19
C ALA A 378 -10.71 -11.73 -16.17
N ILE A 379 -10.43 -10.61 -15.50
CA ILE A 379 -11.37 -9.97 -14.58
C ILE A 379 -12.46 -9.27 -15.39
N ARG A 380 -13.69 -9.77 -15.29
CA ARG A 380 -14.88 -9.25 -15.98
C ARG A 380 -16.12 -9.33 -15.09
N PRO A 381 -17.21 -8.62 -15.43
CA PRO A 381 -18.49 -8.85 -14.80
C PRO A 381 -18.99 -10.26 -15.13
N SER A 382 -19.63 -10.93 -14.17
CA SER A 382 -20.28 -12.23 -14.37
C SER A 382 -21.52 -12.12 -15.25
N ASN A 383 -22.11 -10.93 -15.31
CA ASN A 383 -23.27 -10.61 -16.17
C ASN A 383 -23.09 -9.19 -16.72
N VAL A 384 -22.92 -9.07 -18.03
CA VAL A 384 -22.72 -7.79 -18.73
C VAL A 384 -23.94 -6.87 -18.69
N GLU A 385 -25.14 -7.43 -18.57
CA GLU A 385 -26.38 -6.67 -18.44
C GLU A 385 -26.54 -5.98 -17.09
N LEU A 386 -25.78 -6.41 -16.07
CA LEU A 386 -25.87 -5.86 -14.73
C LEU A 386 -25.02 -4.59 -14.63
N ARG A 387 -25.66 -3.44 -14.43
CA ARG A 387 -25.01 -2.15 -14.27
C ARG A 387 -24.69 -1.86 -12.81
N SER A 388 -23.64 -1.04 -12.59
CA SER A 388 -23.16 -0.68 -11.24
C SER A 388 -24.27 -0.12 -10.33
N GLU A 389 -25.22 0.65 -10.87
CA GLU A 389 -26.34 1.24 -10.11
C GLU A 389 -27.31 0.17 -9.57
N SER A 390 -27.31 -1.02 -10.18
CA SER A 390 -28.15 -2.15 -9.77
C SER A 390 -27.57 -2.93 -8.60
N LEU A 391 -26.30 -2.71 -8.23
CA LEU A 391 -25.62 -3.36 -7.10
C LEU A 391 -26.01 -2.71 -5.75
N LYS A 392 -27.29 -2.82 -5.37
CA LYS A 392 -27.86 -2.11 -4.21
C LYS A 392 -27.22 -2.46 -2.87
N ASP A 393 -26.71 -3.68 -2.73
CA ASP A 393 -26.08 -4.18 -1.49
C ASP A 393 -24.57 -3.90 -1.44
N ALA A 394 -23.97 -3.40 -2.53
CA ALA A 394 -22.55 -3.04 -2.57
C ALA A 394 -22.33 -1.60 -2.08
N GLU A 395 -21.21 -1.38 -1.38
CA GLU A 395 -20.77 -0.04 -1.00
C GLU A 395 -20.38 0.79 -2.25
N SER A 396 -20.48 2.11 -2.16
CA SER A 396 -20.23 3.04 -3.27
C SER A 396 -18.88 2.81 -3.96
N ASP A 397 -17.81 2.57 -3.21
CA ASP A 397 -16.49 2.32 -3.77
C ASP A 397 -16.42 0.97 -4.53
N ALA A 398 -17.16 -0.05 -4.08
CA ALA A 398 -17.27 -1.32 -4.81
C ALA A 398 -18.06 -1.14 -6.12
N GLN A 399 -19.13 -0.31 -6.11
CA GLN A 399 -19.85 0.05 -7.33
C GLN A 399 -18.95 0.77 -8.34
N ARG A 400 -18.11 1.70 -7.88
CA ARG A 400 -17.14 2.42 -8.73
C ARG A 400 -16.10 1.47 -9.33
N LEU A 401 -15.60 0.51 -8.54
CA LEU A 401 -14.65 -0.49 -9.03
C LEU A 401 -15.32 -1.43 -10.04
N TYR A 402 -16.56 -1.87 -9.77
CA TYR A 402 -17.35 -2.68 -10.70
C TYR A 402 -17.58 -1.95 -12.03
N GLU A 403 -17.94 -0.67 -11.99
CA GLU A 403 -18.13 0.16 -13.19
C GLU A 403 -16.84 0.24 -14.02
N LEU A 404 -15.68 0.38 -13.36
CA LEU A 404 -14.38 0.36 -14.04
C LEU A 404 -14.12 -0.97 -14.76
N ILE A 405 -14.42 -2.10 -14.09
CA ILE A 405 -14.26 -3.45 -14.64
C ILE A 405 -15.26 -3.66 -15.82
N TRP A 406 -16.51 -3.25 -15.63
CA TRP A 406 -17.53 -3.37 -16.63
C TRP A 406 -17.20 -2.59 -17.91
N ARG A 407 -16.78 -1.32 -17.77
CA ARG A 407 -16.39 -0.47 -18.91
C ARG A 407 -15.22 -1.08 -19.68
N GLN A 408 -14.22 -1.56 -18.98
CA GLN A 408 -13.06 -2.19 -19.61
C GLN A 408 -13.44 -3.44 -20.39
N PHE A 409 -14.32 -4.27 -19.83
CA PHE A 409 -14.80 -5.50 -20.47
C PHE A 409 -15.62 -5.21 -21.73
N VAL A 410 -16.56 -4.27 -21.67
CA VAL A 410 -17.33 -3.91 -22.86
C VAL A 410 -16.44 -3.27 -23.93
N ALA A 411 -15.60 -2.31 -23.53
CA ALA A 411 -14.67 -1.63 -24.42
C ALA A 411 -13.73 -2.60 -25.15
N CYS A 412 -13.30 -3.70 -24.48
CA CYS A 412 -12.37 -4.64 -25.08
C CYS A 412 -12.90 -5.41 -26.30
N GLN A 413 -14.23 -5.44 -26.51
CA GLN A 413 -14.88 -6.08 -27.64
C GLN A 413 -15.46 -5.07 -28.65
N MET A 414 -15.19 -3.77 -28.48
CA MET A 414 -15.66 -2.71 -29.38
C MET A 414 -14.65 -2.37 -30.49
N THR A 415 -15.14 -1.73 -31.55
CA THR A 415 -14.30 -1.23 -32.66
C THR A 415 -13.32 -0.15 -32.18
N PRO A 416 -12.12 -0.04 -32.79
CA PRO A 416 -11.18 1.04 -32.54
C PRO A 416 -11.79 2.44 -32.76
N ALA A 417 -11.34 3.40 -31.96
CA ALA A 417 -11.60 4.80 -32.22
C ALA A 417 -10.74 5.30 -33.40
N ARG A 418 -11.31 6.16 -34.25
CA ARG A 418 -10.65 6.74 -35.41
C ARG A 418 -10.60 8.26 -35.29
N TYR A 419 -9.47 8.82 -35.66
CA TYR A 419 -9.19 10.23 -35.55
C TYR A 419 -8.54 10.76 -36.84
N LEU A 420 -8.84 11.98 -37.16
CA LEU A 420 -8.05 12.78 -38.12
C LEU A 420 -7.10 13.65 -37.26
N SER A 421 -5.80 13.39 -37.38
CA SER A 421 -4.75 14.19 -36.71
C SER A 421 -4.13 15.09 -37.71
N THR A 422 -4.19 16.41 -37.47
CA THR A 422 -3.64 17.44 -38.33
C THR A 422 -2.42 18.09 -37.68
N THR A 423 -1.35 18.21 -38.39
CA THR A 423 -0.18 19.02 -38.00
C THR A 423 -0.03 20.15 -38.98
N VAL A 424 -0.03 21.38 -38.47
CA VAL A 424 0.16 22.59 -39.22
C VAL A 424 1.53 23.13 -38.89
N THR A 425 2.34 23.42 -39.91
CA THR A 425 3.63 24.10 -39.75
C THR A 425 3.52 25.52 -40.36
N VAL A 426 3.93 26.51 -39.59
CA VAL A 426 4.00 27.91 -39.97
C VAL A 426 5.46 28.31 -39.97
N SER A 427 5.92 28.97 -41.03
CA SER A 427 7.29 29.49 -41.12
C SER A 427 7.28 31.02 -41.06
N ALA A 428 8.24 31.57 -40.29
CA ALA A 428 8.46 33.01 -40.16
C ALA A 428 9.91 33.29 -39.77
N ALA A 429 10.59 34.20 -40.44
CA ALA A 429 11.98 34.65 -40.16
C ALA A 429 12.99 33.50 -40.01
N GLY A 430 12.82 32.38 -40.73
CA GLY A 430 13.67 31.20 -40.68
C GLY A 430 13.27 30.21 -39.55
N TYR A 431 12.27 30.51 -38.77
CA TYR A 431 11.72 29.61 -37.75
C TYR A 431 10.51 28.82 -38.27
N ASP A 432 10.47 27.52 -37.92
CA ASP A 432 9.28 26.68 -38.13
C ASP A 432 8.58 26.47 -36.81
N MET A 433 7.27 26.71 -36.80
CA MET A 433 6.39 26.56 -35.66
C MET A 433 5.32 25.52 -35.95
N THR A 434 5.01 24.67 -35.03
CA THR A 434 4.02 23.58 -35.22
C THR A 434 2.87 23.66 -34.25
N ALA A 435 1.66 23.45 -34.77
CA ALA A 435 0.49 23.17 -33.98
C ALA A 435 -0.10 21.81 -34.38
N ARG A 436 -0.62 21.07 -33.42
CA ARG A 436 -1.25 19.78 -33.64
C ARG A 436 -2.69 19.80 -33.16
N GLY A 437 -3.57 19.23 -33.93
CA GLY A 437 -4.97 19.07 -33.59
C GLY A 437 -5.46 17.66 -33.90
N ARG A 438 -6.55 17.28 -33.29
CA ARG A 438 -7.14 15.95 -33.49
C ARG A 438 -8.66 16.04 -33.45
N VAL A 439 -9.30 15.58 -34.52
CA VAL A 439 -10.76 15.47 -34.62
C VAL A 439 -11.16 14.00 -34.53
N VAL A 440 -12.21 13.69 -33.75
CA VAL A 440 -12.76 12.35 -33.66
C VAL A 440 -13.66 12.08 -34.88
N GLU A 441 -13.24 11.17 -35.76
CA GLU A 441 -14.06 10.70 -36.88
C GLU A 441 -15.06 9.62 -36.41
N PHE A 442 -14.63 8.75 -35.49
CA PHE A 442 -15.47 7.73 -34.89
C PHE A 442 -14.95 7.39 -33.47
N ASP A 443 -15.81 7.51 -32.48
CA ASP A 443 -15.41 7.36 -31.09
C ASP A 443 -15.13 5.91 -30.67
N GLY A 444 -15.72 4.90 -31.37
CA GLY A 444 -15.46 3.49 -31.11
C GLY A 444 -15.58 3.13 -29.63
N TYR A 445 -14.61 2.37 -29.11
CA TYR A 445 -14.58 1.94 -27.69
C TYR A 445 -14.54 3.10 -26.69
N THR A 446 -14.09 4.29 -27.10
CA THR A 446 -14.00 5.46 -26.20
C THR A 446 -15.39 5.96 -25.77
N ARG A 447 -16.44 5.56 -26.46
CA ARG A 447 -17.84 5.77 -26.06
C ARG A 447 -18.15 5.21 -24.68
N VAL A 448 -17.52 4.09 -24.33
CA VAL A 448 -17.71 3.40 -23.04
C VAL A 448 -16.56 3.69 -22.09
N GLN A 449 -15.32 3.64 -22.58
CA GLN A 449 -14.10 3.78 -21.80
C GLN A 449 -13.29 4.99 -22.29
N THR A 450 -13.61 6.17 -21.78
CA THR A 450 -12.87 7.38 -22.13
C THR A 450 -11.39 7.22 -21.81
N PRO A 451 -10.48 7.45 -22.79
CA PRO A 451 -9.05 7.49 -22.52
C PRO A 451 -8.72 8.55 -21.47
N MET A 452 -7.64 8.37 -20.74
CA MET A 452 -7.09 9.47 -19.95
C MET A 452 -6.49 10.47 -20.94
N ALA A 453 -7.12 11.65 -21.07
CA ALA A 453 -6.67 12.70 -21.98
C ALA A 453 -5.24 13.13 -21.63
N LYS A 454 -4.35 13.16 -22.61
CA LYS A 454 -3.11 13.94 -22.52
C LYS A 454 -3.48 15.40 -22.78
N LYS A 455 -2.97 16.30 -21.95
CA LYS A 455 -3.14 17.75 -22.14
C LYS A 455 -2.66 18.13 -23.57
N GLY A 456 -3.53 18.70 -24.39
CA GLY A 456 -3.20 19.22 -25.72
C GLY A 456 -3.54 18.35 -26.94
N ASP A 457 -3.86 17.06 -26.76
CA ASP A 457 -4.10 16.15 -27.90
C ASP A 457 -5.44 16.39 -28.66
N ASP A 458 -6.40 17.12 -28.09
CA ASP A 458 -7.76 17.29 -28.62
C ASP A 458 -8.05 18.74 -29.05
N ALA A 459 -7.01 19.53 -29.41
CA ALA A 459 -7.22 20.86 -29.97
C ALA A 459 -7.89 20.73 -31.35
N ILE A 460 -8.95 21.52 -31.56
CA ILE A 460 -9.57 21.67 -32.87
C ILE A 460 -8.86 22.84 -33.54
N LEU A 461 -8.17 22.57 -34.65
CA LEU A 461 -7.51 23.60 -35.44
C LEU A 461 -8.51 24.20 -36.44
N PRO A 462 -8.37 25.50 -36.77
CA PRO A 462 -9.05 26.09 -37.92
C PRO A 462 -8.72 25.34 -39.23
N ASP A 463 -9.54 25.55 -40.25
CA ASP A 463 -9.31 25.00 -41.60
C ASP A 463 -8.22 25.80 -42.33
N TYR A 464 -6.97 25.47 -42.03
CA TYR A 464 -5.81 26.11 -42.65
C TYR A 464 -5.58 25.59 -44.05
N GLN A 465 -5.12 26.51 -44.94
CA GLN A 465 -4.66 26.19 -46.28
C GLN A 465 -3.18 26.51 -46.43
N LEU A 466 -2.52 25.87 -47.41
CA LEU A 466 -1.12 26.15 -47.69
C LEU A 466 -0.97 27.61 -48.12
N ASN A 467 0.04 28.31 -47.59
CA ASN A 467 0.31 29.74 -47.77
C ASN A 467 -0.67 30.70 -47.09
N ASP A 468 -1.60 30.23 -46.28
CA ASP A 468 -2.39 31.16 -45.43
C ASP A 468 -1.46 32.04 -44.60
N ARG A 469 -1.81 33.32 -44.53
CA ARG A 469 -1.07 34.30 -43.72
C ARG A 469 -1.72 34.41 -42.34
N LEU A 470 -0.87 34.38 -41.33
CA LEU A 470 -1.32 34.47 -39.93
C LEU A 470 -0.77 35.75 -39.30
N SER A 471 -1.49 36.23 -38.30
CA SER A 471 -1.08 37.36 -37.48
C SER A 471 -0.59 36.88 -36.12
N LEU A 472 0.56 37.38 -35.69
CA LEU A 472 1.08 37.13 -34.36
C LEU A 472 0.25 37.91 -33.31
N SER A 473 -0.30 37.22 -32.35
CA SER A 473 -0.98 37.82 -31.20
C SER A 473 -0.02 37.98 -30.01
N GLU A 474 0.74 36.95 -29.69
CA GLU A 474 1.62 36.94 -28.51
C GLU A 474 2.77 35.94 -28.72
N LEU A 475 3.97 36.26 -28.18
CA LEU A 475 5.09 35.34 -28.04
C LEU A 475 5.27 34.98 -26.56
N LEU A 476 5.41 33.70 -26.27
CA LEU A 476 5.46 33.18 -24.93
C LEU A 476 6.75 32.36 -24.71
N PRO A 477 7.87 33.00 -24.36
CA PRO A 477 9.06 32.31 -23.91
C PRO A 477 8.79 31.75 -22.51
N THR A 478 9.09 30.49 -22.30
CA THR A 478 8.86 29.81 -21.01
C THR A 478 10.13 29.07 -20.59
N GLN A 479 10.59 29.37 -19.38
CA GLN A 479 11.74 28.68 -18.76
C GLN A 479 11.30 27.32 -18.22
N HIS A 480 12.10 26.31 -18.49
CA HIS A 480 11.91 24.95 -18.06
C HIS A 480 13.19 24.35 -17.49
N PHE A 481 13.03 23.29 -16.71
CA PHE A 481 14.14 22.49 -16.21
C PHE A 481 13.92 21.02 -16.55
N THR A 482 14.99 20.33 -16.97
CA THR A 482 14.95 18.88 -17.17
C THR A 482 14.52 18.20 -15.88
N LYS A 483 13.76 17.11 -16.00
CA LYS A 483 13.10 16.45 -14.87
C LYS A 483 13.82 15.17 -14.48
N PRO A 484 14.05 14.93 -13.19
CA PRO A 484 14.53 13.63 -12.72
C PRO A 484 13.50 12.54 -13.02
N PRO A 485 13.91 11.26 -13.02
CA PRO A 485 12.96 10.17 -13.16
C PRO A 485 11.92 10.22 -12.05
N ALA A 486 10.64 10.08 -12.41
CA ALA A 486 9.53 10.17 -11.46
C ALA A 486 9.58 9.06 -10.42
N ARG A 487 9.30 9.39 -9.15
CA ARG A 487 9.15 8.39 -8.08
C ARG A 487 8.02 7.42 -8.40
N TYR A 488 8.18 6.18 -7.96
CA TYR A 488 7.12 5.20 -8.08
C TYR A 488 5.90 5.60 -7.24
N GLY A 489 4.72 5.48 -7.83
CA GLY A 489 3.46 5.34 -7.08
C GLY A 489 3.09 3.87 -6.98
N GLU A 490 1.98 3.54 -6.29
CA GLU A 490 1.53 2.14 -6.19
C GLU A 490 1.31 1.52 -7.58
N ALA A 491 0.69 2.23 -8.51
CA ALA A 491 0.42 1.75 -9.87
C ALA A 491 1.70 1.47 -10.67
N SER A 492 2.65 2.41 -10.66
CA SER A 492 3.89 2.27 -11.42
C SER A 492 4.85 1.25 -10.78
N LEU A 493 4.81 1.08 -9.46
CA LEU A 493 5.58 0.03 -8.78
C LEU A 493 5.02 -1.36 -9.13
N VAL A 494 3.70 -1.55 -9.13
CA VAL A 494 3.08 -2.82 -9.57
C VAL A 494 3.47 -3.13 -11.01
N ARG A 495 3.43 -2.14 -11.90
CA ARG A 495 3.84 -2.30 -13.32
C ARG A 495 5.30 -2.71 -13.43
N GLU A 496 6.19 -2.09 -12.66
CA GLU A 496 7.63 -2.40 -12.71
C GLU A 496 7.93 -3.80 -12.15
N LEU A 497 7.29 -4.18 -11.04
CA LEU A 497 7.40 -5.54 -10.49
C LEU A 497 6.92 -6.59 -11.50
N GLU A 498 5.75 -6.36 -12.11
CA GLU A 498 5.20 -7.24 -13.13
C GLU A 498 6.11 -7.35 -14.36
N LYS A 499 6.62 -6.22 -14.87
CA LYS A 499 7.53 -6.18 -16.02
C LYS A 499 8.79 -7.00 -15.77
N ARG A 500 9.27 -7.02 -14.54
CA ARG A 500 10.46 -7.77 -14.12
C ARG A 500 10.16 -9.20 -13.69
N GLY A 501 8.92 -9.68 -13.74
CA GLY A 501 8.52 -11.00 -13.28
C GLY A 501 8.55 -11.21 -11.77
N ILE A 502 8.63 -10.12 -10.98
CA ILE A 502 8.76 -10.12 -9.52
C ILE A 502 7.39 -10.10 -8.87
N GLY A 503 7.11 -11.11 -8.05
CA GLY A 503 5.79 -11.29 -7.45
C GLY A 503 4.78 -11.92 -8.40
N ARG A 504 3.56 -12.12 -7.91
CA ARG A 504 2.43 -12.74 -8.64
C ARG A 504 1.13 -12.02 -8.26
N PRO A 505 0.03 -12.23 -8.96
CA PRO A 505 -1.28 -11.62 -8.66
C PRO A 505 -1.68 -11.67 -7.18
N SER A 506 -1.36 -12.75 -6.49
CA SER A 506 -1.64 -12.93 -5.06
C SER A 506 -0.75 -12.09 -4.13
N THR A 507 0.42 -11.61 -4.58
CA THR A 507 1.45 -11.03 -3.70
C THR A 507 1.64 -9.52 -3.84
N TYR A 508 1.28 -8.86 -4.94
CA TYR A 508 1.53 -7.42 -5.14
C TYR A 508 1.00 -6.54 -3.98
N ALA A 509 -0.24 -6.76 -3.57
CA ALA A 509 -0.83 -5.98 -2.49
C ALA A 509 -0.13 -6.22 -1.14
N ALA A 510 0.30 -7.44 -0.87
CA ALA A 510 1.03 -7.81 0.34
C ALA A 510 2.44 -7.19 0.36
N ILE A 511 3.16 -7.22 -0.77
CA ILE A 511 4.48 -6.60 -0.93
C ILE A 511 4.39 -5.11 -0.60
N ILE A 512 3.49 -4.37 -1.27
CA ILE A 512 3.30 -2.93 -1.09
C ILE A 512 2.92 -2.58 0.35
N SER A 513 2.03 -3.35 0.97
CA SER A 513 1.68 -3.12 2.38
C SER A 513 2.85 -3.38 3.31
N THR A 514 3.61 -4.46 3.08
CA THR A 514 4.72 -4.86 3.96
C THR A 514 5.86 -3.85 3.97
N ILE A 515 6.27 -3.33 2.81
CA ILE A 515 7.37 -2.35 2.74
C ILE A 515 7.02 -1.05 3.46
N GLN A 516 5.76 -0.64 3.46
CA GLN A 516 5.25 0.50 4.22
C GLN A 516 5.15 0.20 5.73
N ASP A 517 4.57 -0.96 6.10
CA ASP A 517 4.40 -1.38 7.50
C ASP A 517 5.73 -1.57 8.21
N ARG A 518 6.79 -1.92 7.49
CA ARG A 518 8.16 -2.04 8.02
C ARG A 518 8.90 -0.71 8.13
N GLY A 519 8.35 0.35 7.55
CA GLY A 519 8.97 1.68 7.58
C GLY A 519 10.22 1.81 6.71
N TYR A 520 10.37 0.99 5.67
CA TYR A 520 11.46 1.12 4.69
C TYR A 520 11.16 2.18 3.65
N VAL A 521 9.89 2.38 3.40
CA VAL A 521 9.37 3.41 2.49
C VAL A 521 8.16 4.09 3.13
N LYS A 522 7.91 5.32 2.75
CA LYS A 522 6.66 6.03 3.06
C LYS A 522 5.94 6.42 1.77
N LEU A 523 4.63 6.45 1.82
CA LEU A 523 3.78 6.91 0.72
C LEU A 523 3.24 8.30 1.06
N GLU A 524 3.70 9.32 0.34
CA GLU A 524 3.23 10.70 0.47
C GLU A 524 2.84 11.22 -0.92
N ASN A 525 1.74 11.96 -1.02
CA ASN A 525 1.20 12.46 -2.29
C ASN A 525 1.19 11.39 -3.40
N ARG A 526 0.78 10.16 -3.05
CA ARG A 526 0.74 8.97 -3.93
C ARG A 526 2.10 8.56 -4.53
N ARG A 527 3.23 9.02 -3.98
CA ARG A 527 4.59 8.65 -4.37
C ARG A 527 5.32 7.97 -3.23
N PHE A 528 6.10 6.95 -3.54
CA PHE A 528 6.98 6.29 -2.59
C PHE A 528 8.28 7.06 -2.43
N TYR A 529 8.64 7.29 -1.19
CA TYR A 529 9.93 7.85 -0.78
C TYR A 529 10.68 6.76 0.01
N ALA A 530 11.93 6.55 -0.30
CA ALA A 530 12.78 5.67 0.49
C ALA A 530 13.10 6.34 1.82
N GLU A 531 12.86 5.61 2.92
CA GLU A 531 13.35 6.03 4.23
C GLU A 531 14.83 5.65 4.37
N LYS A 532 15.59 6.42 5.14
CA LYS A 532 17.04 6.17 5.31
C LYS A 532 17.36 4.75 5.76
N MET A 533 16.53 4.18 6.62
CA MET A 533 16.66 2.80 7.05
C MET A 533 16.44 1.81 5.88
N GLY A 534 15.55 2.11 4.95
CA GLY A 534 15.36 1.32 3.73
C GLY A 534 16.60 1.32 2.84
N ASP A 535 17.24 2.49 2.70
CA ASP A 535 18.49 2.66 1.94
C ASP A 535 19.64 1.83 2.54
N ILE A 536 19.88 1.97 3.86
CA ILE A 536 20.92 1.23 4.59
C ILE A 536 20.70 -0.29 4.50
N VAL A 537 19.46 -0.76 4.76
CA VAL A 537 19.14 -2.20 4.71
C VAL A 537 19.34 -2.75 3.30
N THR A 538 18.88 -2.02 2.28
CA THR A 538 19.05 -2.43 0.88
C THR A 538 20.52 -2.58 0.53
N GLN A 539 21.34 -1.61 0.91
CA GLN A 539 22.76 -1.64 0.61
C GLN A 539 23.48 -2.78 1.31
N ARG A 540 23.28 -2.95 2.62
CA ARG A 540 23.92 -4.04 3.38
C ARG A 540 23.50 -5.43 2.90
N LEU A 541 22.25 -5.58 2.49
CA LEU A 541 21.77 -6.81 1.87
C LEU A 541 22.38 -7.01 0.48
N GLN A 542 22.52 -5.97 -0.32
CA GLN A 542 23.11 -6.04 -1.66
C GLN A 542 24.59 -6.43 -1.61
N GLU A 543 25.35 -5.88 -0.66
CA GLU A 543 26.76 -6.21 -0.46
C GLU A 543 26.99 -7.64 0.05
N SER A 544 26.06 -8.18 0.87
CA SER A 544 26.23 -9.48 1.53
C SER A 544 25.47 -10.62 0.85
N PHE A 545 24.41 -10.31 0.07
CA PHE A 545 23.50 -11.25 -0.58
C PHE A 545 23.07 -10.71 -1.94
N GLU A 546 24.05 -10.55 -2.85
CA GLU A 546 23.83 -9.94 -4.16
C GLU A 546 22.64 -10.59 -4.89
N ASP A 547 22.61 -11.95 -4.97
CA ASP A 547 21.56 -12.68 -5.64
C ASP A 547 20.19 -12.54 -4.99
N LEU A 548 20.14 -12.46 -3.65
CA LEU A 548 18.86 -12.31 -2.95
C LEU A 548 18.13 -11.01 -3.32
N LEU A 549 18.87 -9.99 -3.72
CA LEU A 549 18.34 -8.71 -4.18
C LEU A 549 18.36 -8.59 -5.71
N ASP A 550 18.95 -9.53 -6.45
CA ASP A 550 18.95 -9.50 -7.91
C ASP A 550 17.54 -9.68 -8.47
N TYR A 551 17.21 -8.86 -9.46
CA TYR A 551 15.89 -8.87 -10.07
C TYR A 551 15.66 -10.15 -10.89
N GLY A 552 16.67 -10.57 -11.66
CA GLY A 552 16.64 -11.77 -12.48
C GLY A 552 16.54 -13.03 -11.63
N PHE A 553 17.32 -13.10 -10.55
CA PHE A 553 17.26 -14.21 -9.60
C PHE A 553 15.87 -14.35 -8.96
N THR A 554 15.30 -13.22 -8.51
CA THR A 554 13.95 -13.25 -7.92
C THR A 554 12.90 -13.68 -8.94
N ALA A 555 12.97 -13.21 -10.18
CA ALA A 555 12.08 -13.61 -11.26
C ALA A 555 12.23 -15.11 -11.57
N SER A 556 13.46 -15.60 -11.72
CA SER A 556 13.76 -17.02 -11.97
C SER A 556 13.25 -17.92 -10.84
N MET A 557 13.36 -17.48 -9.58
CA MET A 557 12.79 -18.24 -8.45
C MET A 557 11.26 -18.32 -8.52
N GLU A 558 10.58 -17.23 -8.92
CA GLU A 558 9.13 -17.25 -9.13
C GLU A 558 8.74 -18.20 -10.29
N GLU A 559 9.55 -18.25 -11.35
CA GLU A 559 9.38 -19.19 -12.45
C GLU A 559 9.61 -20.64 -12.02
N ASN A 560 10.65 -20.91 -11.22
CA ASN A 560 10.89 -22.24 -10.66
C ASN A 560 9.68 -22.71 -9.81
N LEU A 561 9.08 -21.83 -9.03
CA LEU A 561 7.87 -22.15 -8.27
C LEU A 561 6.64 -22.38 -9.19
N ASP A 562 6.58 -21.72 -10.34
CA ASP A 562 5.56 -22.00 -11.36
C ASP A 562 5.80 -23.37 -11.99
N ASP A 563 7.05 -23.70 -12.31
CA ASP A 563 7.44 -25.03 -12.82
C ASP A 563 7.10 -26.18 -11.84
N VAL A 564 7.28 -25.94 -10.53
CA VAL A 564 6.83 -26.88 -9.49
C VAL A 564 5.30 -27.05 -9.52
N ALA A 565 4.55 -25.95 -9.63
CA ALA A 565 3.08 -26.01 -9.67
C ALA A 565 2.54 -26.75 -10.90
N GLU A 566 3.29 -26.76 -11.99
CA GLU A 566 2.97 -27.48 -13.21
C GLU A 566 3.58 -28.90 -13.27
N GLY A 567 4.28 -29.33 -12.21
CA GLY A 567 4.90 -30.65 -12.10
C GLY A 567 6.15 -30.86 -12.96
N ARG A 568 6.77 -29.77 -13.46
CA ARG A 568 8.01 -29.82 -14.25
C ARG A 568 9.27 -29.91 -13.41
N LYS A 569 9.22 -29.49 -12.13
CA LYS A 569 10.35 -29.53 -11.19
C LYS A 569 9.95 -30.11 -9.86
N ASP A 570 10.87 -30.80 -9.20
CA ASP A 570 10.69 -31.19 -7.80
C ASP A 570 10.92 -29.96 -6.89
N TRP A 571 10.04 -29.79 -5.92
CA TRP A 571 10.09 -28.63 -5.02
C TRP A 571 11.27 -28.66 -4.04
N ARG A 572 11.77 -29.87 -3.68
CA ARG A 572 12.93 -30.01 -2.79
C ARG A 572 14.21 -29.63 -3.52
N ASP A 573 14.37 -30.04 -4.77
CA ASP A 573 15.54 -29.68 -5.58
C ASP A 573 15.66 -28.16 -5.71
N VAL A 574 14.52 -27.46 -5.91
CA VAL A 574 14.48 -26.00 -5.97
C VAL A 574 14.88 -25.37 -4.63
N LEU A 575 14.42 -25.93 -3.51
CA LEU A 575 14.73 -25.43 -2.18
C LEU A 575 16.17 -25.73 -1.76
N ASP A 576 16.69 -26.92 -2.04
CA ASP A 576 18.04 -27.34 -1.66
C ASP A 576 19.08 -26.50 -2.42
N ALA A 577 18.91 -26.33 -3.74
CA ALA A 577 19.79 -25.48 -4.55
C ALA A 577 19.85 -24.04 -4.02
N PHE A 578 18.70 -23.47 -3.64
CA PHE A 578 18.65 -22.15 -3.04
C PHE A 578 19.35 -22.12 -1.67
N TYR A 579 19.06 -23.10 -0.80
CA TYR A 579 19.48 -23.07 0.59
C TYR A 579 20.98 -23.23 0.75
N ASP A 580 21.63 -24.04 -0.06
CA ASP A 580 23.08 -24.28 -0.01
C ASP A 580 23.87 -23.01 -0.36
N ASP A 581 23.49 -22.30 -1.41
CA ASP A 581 24.09 -21.02 -1.77
C ASP A 581 23.81 -19.94 -0.71
N PHE A 582 22.54 -19.81 -0.33
CA PHE A 582 22.10 -18.87 0.68
C PHE A 582 22.83 -19.05 2.02
N ARG A 583 23.02 -20.30 2.46
CA ARG A 583 23.71 -20.60 3.72
C ARG A 583 25.18 -20.22 3.67
N SER A 584 25.85 -20.48 2.57
CA SER A 584 27.26 -20.11 2.38
C SER A 584 27.44 -18.59 2.49
N LYS A 585 26.57 -17.81 1.87
CA LYS A 585 26.56 -16.34 1.95
C LYS A 585 26.23 -15.82 3.35
N LEU A 586 25.29 -16.47 4.03
CA LEU A 586 24.92 -16.11 5.39
C LEU A 586 26.08 -16.35 6.38
N ASP A 587 26.76 -17.49 6.25
CA ASP A 587 27.92 -17.82 7.09
C ASP A 587 29.05 -16.81 6.90
N LEU A 588 29.25 -16.32 5.67
CA LEU A 588 30.18 -15.24 5.37
C LEU A 588 29.73 -13.92 5.99
N ALA A 589 28.47 -13.55 5.81
CA ALA A 589 27.90 -12.29 6.32
C ALA A 589 27.88 -12.22 7.86
N GLU A 590 27.79 -13.37 8.55
CA GLU A 590 27.86 -13.45 10.03
C GLU A 590 29.26 -13.20 10.58
N GLN A 591 30.31 -13.27 9.77
CA GLN A 591 31.69 -13.09 10.23
C GLN A 591 31.92 -11.67 10.77
N PRO A 592 32.82 -11.52 11.76
CA PRO A 592 33.27 -10.21 12.24
C PRO A 592 34.24 -9.55 11.25
N GLY A 593 34.28 -8.22 11.28
CA GLY A 593 35.24 -7.44 10.48
C GLY A 593 34.82 -7.22 9.04
N ALA A 594 35.84 -6.90 8.20
CA ALA A 594 35.60 -6.46 6.81
C ALA A 594 35.06 -7.55 5.86
N SER A 595 35.22 -8.83 6.22
CA SER A 595 34.72 -9.98 5.43
C SER A 595 33.22 -10.25 5.65
N GLY A 596 32.63 -9.76 6.74
CA GLY A 596 31.20 -9.94 7.02
C GLY A 596 30.34 -8.74 6.64
N MET A 597 29.05 -8.84 6.92
CA MET A 597 28.14 -7.69 6.73
C MET A 597 28.62 -6.50 7.56
N GLN A 598 28.75 -5.37 6.90
CA GLN A 598 29.18 -4.13 7.55
C GLN A 598 28.12 -3.62 8.54
N ALA A 599 28.58 -3.13 9.69
CA ALA A 599 27.70 -2.49 10.67
C ALA A 599 27.24 -1.11 10.17
N ASN A 600 26.12 -0.65 10.70
CA ASN A 600 25.71 0.74 10.51
C ASN A 600 26.49 1.63 11.47
N GLU A 601 27.66 2.07 11.06
CA GLU A 601 28.52 2.92 11.88
C GLU A 601 28.01 4.37 11.90
N PRO A 602 28.02 5.01 13.07
CA PRO A 602 27.62 6.41 13.18
C PRO A 602 28.63 7.32 12.48
N THR A 603 28.17 8.32 11.74
CA THR A 603 29.03 9.34 11.11
C THR A 603 29.42 10.40 12.15
N PRO A 604 30.73 10.58 12.48
CA PRO A 604 31.19 11.63 13.40
C PRO A 604 30.91 13.02 12.83
N THR A 605 30.51 13.96 13.70
CA THR A 605 30.35 15.37 13.33
C THR A 605 31.20 16.26 14.23
N GLY A 606 31.44 17.51 13.81
CA GLY A 606 32.09 18.53 14.64
C GLY A 606 31.16 19.17 15.69
N ILE A 607 29.92 18.71 15.81
CA ILE A 607 28.90 19.27 16.72
C ILE A 607 29.18 18.77 18.13
N ALA A 608 29.32 19.68 19.09
CA ALA A 608 29.56 19.33 20.50
C ALA A 608 28.25 18.90 21.20
N CYS A 609 28.33 17.86 22.03
CA CYS A 609 27.20 17.43 22.88
C CYS A 609 26.99 18.46 24.00
N GLY A 610 25.80 19.04 24.10
CA GLY A 610 25.46 20.01 25.13
C GLY A 610 25.53 19.48 26.58
N SER A 611 25.49 18.14 26.77
CA SER A 611 25.53 17.53 28.11
C SER A 611 26.95 17.17 28.58
N CYS A 612 27.90 16.83 27.69
CA CYS A 612 29.22 16.34 28.09
C CYS A 612 30.38 16.85 27.22
N GLY A 613 30.13 17.71 26.23
CA GLY A 613 31.14 18.32 25.36
C GLY A 613 31.75 17.39 24.30
N ARG A 614 31.47 16.05 24.31
CA ARG A 614 31.94 15.12 23.29
C ARG A 614 31.26 15.36 21.95
N SER A 615 31.85 14.91 20.86
CA SER A 615 31.22 15.03 19.53
C SER A 615 29.90 14.28 19.44
N MET A 616 28.96 14.88 18.75
CA MET A 616 27.74 14.21 18.31
C MET A 616 28.00 13.42 17.02
N GLN A 617 27.22 12.40 16.79
CA GLN A 617 27.33 11.52 15.61
C GLN A 617 25.96 11.40 14.94
N VAL A 618 25.93 11.44 13.62
CA VAL A 618 24.74 11.12 12.84
C VAL A 618 24.45 9.62 12.97
N ARG A 619 23.28 9.28 13.46
CA ARG A 619 22.80 7.90 13.64
C ARG A 619 21.44 7.74 12.99
N THR A 620 21.14 6.53 12.53
CA THR A 620 19.84 6.18 11.95
C THR A 620 19.16 5.12 12.80
N ALA A 621 17.92 5.37 13.18
CA ALA A 621 17.03 4.41 13.84
C ALA A 621 15.79 4.16 12.98
N SER A 622 14.93 3.24 13.40
CA SER A 622 13.62 2.97 12.75
C SER A 622 12.69 4.20 12.71
N THR A 623 12.98 5.20 13.52
CA THR A 623 12.22 6.47 13.62
C THR A 623 12.81 7.60 12.79
N GLY A 624 13.94 7.37 12.12
CA GLY A 624 14.65 8.36 11.29
C GLY A 624 16.08 8.65 11.73
N VAL A 625 16.64 9.72 11.20
CA VAL A 625 18.01 10.18 11.48
C VAL A 625 18.01 11.07 12.74
N PHE A 626 19.02 10.95 13.58
CA PHE A 626 19.19 11.75 14.80
C PHE A 626 20.68 11.94 15.11
N LEU A 627 21.00 12.95 15.91
CA LEU A 627 22.35 13.08 16.49
C LEU A 627 22.40 12.35 17.84
N GLY A 628 23.36 11.48 18.02
CA GLY A 628 23.64 10.78 19.26
C GLY A 628 25.04 11.10 19.79
N CYS A 629 25.19 11.27 21.10
CA CYS A 629 26.52 11.51 21.69
C CYS A 629 27.46 10.32 21.45
N SER A 630 28.74 10.57 21.09
CA SER A 630 29.77 9.53 20.93
C SER A 630 30.03 8.78 22.25
N GLY A 631 29.76 9.39 23.40
CA GLY A 631 29.85 8.76 24.72
C GLY A 631 28.76 7.73 25.03
N TYR A 632 27.84 7.42 24.12
CA TYR A 632 26.75 6.44 24.37
C TYR A 632 27.26 5.02 24.64
N ASN A 633 28.34 4.61 23.98
CA ASN A 633 28.92 3.26 24.09
C ASN A 633 29.93 3.10 25.25
N LEU A 634 30.20 4.14 26.02
CA LEU A 634 31.11 4.09 27.16
C LEU A 634 30.50 3.29 28.34
N PRO A 635 31.33 2.86 29.31
CA PRO A 635 30.86 2.19 30.51
C PRO A 635 29.78 2.98 31.25
N PRO A 636 28.91 2.34 32.00
CA PRO A 636 27.71 2.98 32.60
C PRO A 636 27.98 4.27 33.39
N LYS A 637 29.13 4.40 34.01
CA LYS A 637 29.54 5.59 34.81
C LYS A 637 29.94 6.80 33.94
N GLU A 638 30.40 6.56 32.71
CA GLU A 638 30.89 7.59 31.77
C GLU A 638 29.93 7.81 30.60
N ARG A 639 28.88 7.01 30.54
CA ARG A 639 27.95 6.99 29.44
C ARG A 639 27.11 8.25 29.37
N CYS A 640 27.11 8.90 28.20
CA CYS A 640 26.23 10.01 27.88
C CYS A 640 25.11 9.53 26.94
N LYS A 641 23.87 9.70 27.33
CA LYS A 641 22.69 9.30 26.55
C LYS A 641 22.05 10.45 25.77
N SER A 642 22.73 11.59 25.69
CA SER A 642 22.19 12.78 25.01
C SER A 642 21.95 12.52 23.53
N THR A 643 20.78 12.90 23.07
CA THR A 643 20.37 12.79 21.65
C THR A 643 19.68 14.08 21.22
N VAL A 644 19.87 14.49 19.96
CA VAL A 644 19.12 15.56 19.31
C VAL A 644 18.36 14.96 18.15
N ASN A 645 17.03 15.13 18.17
CA ASN A 645 16.21 14.69 17.03
C ASN A 645 16.37 15.66 15.89
N LEU A 646 16.67 15.14 14.72
CA LEU A 646 16.79 15.89 13.49
C LEU A 646 15.42 15.97 12.80
N ILE A 647 15.00 17.16 12.44
CA ILE A 647 13.74 17.41 11.75
C ILE A 647 14.06 17.53 10.26
N PRO A 648 13.52 16.65 9.40
CA PRO A 648 13.72 16.77 7.96
C PRO A 648 13.29 18.13 7.45
N GLY A 649 14.20 18.82 6.76
CA GLY A 649 13.94 20.12 6.13
C GLY A 649 13.30 20.00 4.75
N ASP A 650 13.34 18.79 4.17
CA ASP A 650 12.85 18.56 2.82
C ASP A 650 11.35 18.33 2.80
N GLU A 651 10.69 18.99 1.86
CA GLU A 651 9.25 18.86 1.68
C GLU A 651 8.91 17.89 0.58
N VAL A 652 7.77 17.24 0.78
CA VAL A 652 7.13 16.46 -0.26
C VAL A 652 6.52 17.43 -1.26
N VAL A 653 7.10 17.50 -2.44
CA VAL A 653 6.61 18.31 -3.54
C VAL A 653 5.39 17.64 -4.17
N SER A 654 4.31 18.41 -4.40
CA SER A 654 3.13 17.94 -5.12
C SER A 654 3.39 18.01 -6.62
N ALA A 655 3.70 16.89 -7.25
CA ALA A 655 3.89 16.80 -8.70
C ALA A 655 2.58 16.98 -9.50
N ASP A 656 1.42 17.02 -8.83
CA ASP A 656 0.12 17.19 -9.51
C ASP A 656 -0.16 18.66 -9.89
N ALA A 657 0.48 19.61 -9.19
CA ALA A 657 0.31 21.04 -9.41
C ALA A 657 1.44 21.65 -10.26
N ASP A 658 2.64 21.08 -10.17
CA ASP A 658 3.85 21.57 -10.83
C ASP A 658 4.80 20.40 -11.09
N ASP A 659 4.90 19.99 -12.34
CA ASP A 659 5.68 18.82 -12.73
C ASP A 659 7.21 19.08 -12.73
N GLU A 660 7.66 20.35 -12.58
CA GLU A 660 9.06 20.75 -12.42
C GLU A 660 9.45 21.07 -10.98
N ALA A 661 8.51 20.96 -10.05
CA ALA A 661 8.76 21.30 -8.64
C ALA A 661 9.91 20.48 -8.02
N GLU A 662 10.10 19.23 -8.44
CA GLU A 662 11.23 18.40 -8.03
C GLU A 662 12.57 18.94 -8.56
N SER A 663 12.60 19.38 -9.81
CA SER A 663 13.80 19.96 -10.44
C SER A 663 14.21 21.25 -9.73
N ARG A 664 13.24 22.12 -9.46
CA ARG A 664 13.49 23.36 -8.70
C ARG A 664 13.97 23.08 -7.29
N LEU A 665 13.41 22.06 -6.62
CA LEU A 665 13.88 21.64 -5.31
C LEU A 665 15.32 21.12 -5.36
N LEU A 666 15.68 20.33 -6.36
CA LEU A 666 17.04 19.80 -6.53
C LEU A 666 18.07 20.91 -6.79
N LEU A 667 17.67 22.00 -7.48
CA LEU A 667 18.52 23.18 -7.69
C LEU A 667 18.81 23.92 -6.38
N THR A 668 17.91 23.88 -5.40
CA THR A 668 18.09 24.55 -4.11
C THR A 668 18.80 23.66 -3.06
N LYS A 669 19.02 22.37 -3.36
CA LYS A 669 19.71 21.46 -2.44
C LYS A 669 21.22 21.64 -2.50
N GLU A 670 21.83 21.60 -1.32
CA GLU A 670 23.28 21.50 -1.19
C GLU A 670 23.80 20.20 -1.83
N ARG A 671 24.97 20.26 -2.44
CA ARG A 671 25.64 19.10 -3.02
C ARG A 671 26.79 18.64 -2.12
N CYS A 672 26.91 17.35 -1.94
CA CYS A 672 27.99 16.77 -1.15
C CYS A 672 29.34 17.04 -1.82
N PHE A 673 30.25 17.67 -1.09
CA PHE A 673 31.62 17.98 -1.59
C PHE A 673 32.49 16.74 -1.85
N LYS A 674 32.09 15.55 -1.32
CA LYS A 674 32.79 14.28 -1.53
C LYS A 674 32.29 13.49 -2.74
N CYS A 675 30.97 13.40 -2.96
CA CYS A 675 30.39 12.54 -4.00
C CYS A 675 29.39 13.24 -4.92
N ASN A 676 29.19 14.54 -4.75
CA ASN A 676 28.28 15.39 -5.55
C ASN A 676 26.78 14.99 -5.50
N ALA A 677 26.39 14.04 -4.66
CA ALA A 677 24.97 13.72 -4.46
C ALA A 677 24.25 14.85 -3.70
N ALA A 678 22.96 15.06 -3.99
CA ALA A 678 22.14 15.99 -3.23
C ALA A 678 22.12 15.61 -1.75
N MET A 679 22.23 16.61 -0.87
CA MET A 679 22.26 16.40 0.57
C MET A 679 20.85 16.42 1.15
N ASP A 680 20.62 15.60 2.18
CA ASP A 680 19.41 15.65 2.99
C ASP A 680 19.60 16.69 4.09
N SER A 681 18.69 17.64 4.21
CA SER A 681 18.79 18.76 5.16
C SER A 681 17.94 18.48 6.40
N TYR A 682 18.51 18.76 7.57
CA TYR A 682 17.85 18.56 8.86
C TYR A 682 18.02 19.79 9.74
N LEU A 683 16.97 20.22 10.40
CA LEU A 683 17.03 21.25 11.40
C LEU A 683 17.52 20.66 12.73
N ILE A 684 18.59 21.23 13.30
CA ILE A 684 19.09 20.89 14.63
C ILE A 684 18.30 21.73 15.64
N ASP A 685 18.30 23.05 15.43
CA ASP A 685 17.57 24.07 16.21
C ASP A 685 17.27 25.29 15.33
N GLU A 686 16.80 26.37 15.90
CA GLU A 686 16.46 27.60 15.18
C GLU A 686 17.66 28.32 14.55
N THR A 687 18.89 27.97 14.96
CA THR A 687 20.12 28.62 14.53
C THR A 687 21.03 27.74 13.69
N GLN A 688 20.77 26.42 13.65
CA GLN A 688 21.64 25.46 12.99
C GLN A 688 20.86 24.44 12.16
N LYS A 689 21.34 24.23 10.94
CA LYS A 689 20.83 23.22 10.00
C LYS A 689 21.97 22.29 9.61
N LEU A 690 21.72 20.99 9.64
CA LEU A 690 22.66 19.96 9.25
C LEU A 690 22.29 19.42 7.88
N HIS A 691 23.24 19.48 6.96
CA HIS A 691 23.16 18.80 5.67
C HIS A 691 23.98 17.52 5.74
N VAL A 692 23.35 16.39 5.47
CA VAL A 692 23.99 15.06 5.45
C VAL A 692 23.94 14.53 4.03
N CYS A 693 25.03 13.99 3.55
CA CYS A 693 25.05 13.38 2.22
C CYS A 693 23.89 12.39 2.04
N GLY A 694 23.19 12.47 0.92
CA GLY A 694 22.12 11.54 0.58
C GLY A 694 22.56 10.07 0.57
N ASN A 695 23.86 9.82 0.30
CA ASN A 695 24.48 8.49 0.31
C ASN A 695 25.06 8.09 1.70
N ASN A 696 24.77 8.81 2.80
CA ASN A 696 25.17 8.40 4.14
C ASN A 696 24.48 7.07 4.54
N PRO A 697 25.15 6.11 5.21
CA PRO A 697 26.47 6.21 5.84
C PRO A 697 27.67 5.92 4.93
N ASP A 698 27.48 5.48 3.69
CA ASP A 698 28.60 5.12 2.81
C ASP A 698 29.43 6.33 2.36
N CYS A 699 28.81 7.49 2.30
CA CYS A 699 29.48 8.77 2.21
C CYS A 699 29.25 9.56 3.50
N ASP A 700 30.33 9.84 4.22
CA ASP A 700 30.32 10.57 5.49
C ASP A 700 30.32 12.10 5.32
N GLY A 701 30.01 12.59 4.11
CA GLY A 701 29.91 14.03 3.83
C GLY A 701 28.80 14.69 4.64
N TYR A 702 29.11 15.75 5.37
CA TYR A 702 28.14 16.57 6.07
C TYR A 702 28.60 18.03 6.09
N MET A 703 27.64 18.93 6.30
CA MET A 703 27.88 20.37 6.43
C MET A 703 26.91 20.95 7.45
N VAL A 704 27.35 21.93 8.22
CA VAL A 704 26.50 22.66 9.17
C VAL A 704 26.33 24.09 8.67
N GLU A 705 25.10 24.49 8.44
CA GLU A 705 24.71 25.83 8.04
C GLU A 705 24.21 26.60 9.29
N ALA A 706 24.80 27.77 9.55
CA ALA A 706 24.35 28.69 10.61
C ALA A 706 23.42 29.74 10.00
N GLY A 707 22.29 30.02 10.67
CA GLY A 707 21.30 30.96 10.17
C GLY A 707 20.11 31.11 11.12
N GLN A 708 19.05 31.73 10.64
CA GLN A 708 17.74 31.75 11.31
C GLN A 708 16.80 30.85 10.55
N PHE A 709 16.40 29.73 11.14
CA PHE A 709 15.61 28.71 10.48
C PHE A 709 14.23 28.57 11.16
N LYS A 710 13.20 28.40 10.35
CA LYS A 710 11.83 28.09 10.82
C LYS A 710 11.48 26.66 10.47
N ILE A 711 10.75 26.01 11.38
CA ILE A 711 10.19 24.67 11.14
C ILE A 711 9.01 24.83 10.21
N LYS A 712 9.11 24.36 8.97
CA LYS A 712 8.01 24.44 8.02
C LYS A 712 6.78 23.65 8.49
N GLY A 713 5.63 24.32 8.43
CA GLY A 713 4.35 23.78 8.92
C GLY A 713 4.10 23.95 10.41
N TYR A 714 4.97 24.71 11.10
CA TYR A 714 4.72 25.17 12.48
C TYR A 714 5.32 26.57 12.67
N ASP A 715 4.47 27.57 12.61
CA ASP A 715 4.80 28.99 12.87
C ASP A 715 4.41 29.44 14.29
N GLY A 716 4.14 28.46 15.16
CA GLY A 716 3.69 28.74 16.52
C GLY A 716 4.82 28.99 17.53
N PRO A 717 4.49 29.50 18.72
CA PRO A 717 5.45 29.74 19.77
C PRO A 717 6.04 28.43 20.33
N THR A 718 7.19 28.53 21.00
CA THR A 718 7.75 27.44 21.81
C THR A 718 6.68 26.88 22.73
N LEU A 719 6.45 25.58 22.70
CA LEU A 719 5.40 24.92 23.45
C LEU A 719 5.93 24.52 24.81
N GLU A 720 5.32 24.98 25.88
CA GLU A 720 5.60 24.45 27.21
C GLU A 720 4.83 23.16 27.47
N CYS A 721 5.46 22.26 28.19
CA CYS A 721 4.86 21.01 28.60
C CYS A 721 3.78 21.26 29.65
N ASP A 722 2.56 20.87 29.37
CA ASP A 722 1.40 20.99 30.27
C ASP A 722 1.54 20.18 31.58
N LYS A 723 2.55 19.29 31.68
CA LYS A 723 2.79 18.45 32.86
C LYS A 723 3.97 18.87 33.71
N CYS A 724 5.01 19.45 33.15
CA CYS A 724 6.22 19.76 33.89
C CYS A 724 6.85 21.10 33.52
N THR A 725 6.17 21.93 32.74
CA THR A 725 6.57 23.27 32.27
C THR A 725 7.89 23.32 31.48
N ALA A 726 8.58 22.18 31.28
CA ALA A 726 9.75 22.14 30.43
C ALA A 726 9.35 22.34 28.95
N GLU A 727 10.29 22.79 28.14
CA GLU A 727 10.08 22.98 26.71
C GLU A 727 9.69 21.68 26.01
N MET A 728 8.79 21.73 25.03
CA MET A 728 8.44 20.63 24.16
C MET A 728 9.08 20.83 22.80
N GLN A 729 9.86 19.83 22.35
CA GLN A 729 10.48 19.82 21.03
C GLN A 729 9.64 19.03 20.02
N LEU A 730 9.59 19.52 18.80
CA LEU A 730 8.97 18.82 17.69
C LEU A 730 9.84 17.58 17.34
N LYS A 731 9.18 16.42 17.29
CA LYS A 731 9.81 15.13 17.01
C LYS A 731 9.04 14.44 15.88
N THR A 732 9.74 13.62 15.10
CA THR A 732 9.09 12.77 14.10
C THR A 732 8.94 11.36 14.65
N GLY A 733 7.74 10.77 14.52
CA GLY A 733 7.47 9.40 14.94
C GLY A 733 6.70 8.63 13.87
N ARG A 734 6.51 7.34 14.09
CA ARG A 734 5.79 6.42 13.15
C ARG A 734 4.42 6.96 12.70
N PHE A 735 3.78 7.80 13.49
CA PHE A 735 2.44 8.35 13.21
C PHE A 735 2.47 9.84 12.83
N GLY A 736 3.63 10.36 12.41
CA GLY A 736 3.84 11.75 12.01
C GLY A 736 4.52 12.60 13.06
N LYS A 737 4.57 13.93 12.83
CA LYS A 737 5.21 14.91 13.70
C LYS A 737 4.44 15.08 15.02
N TYR A 738 5.15 15.21 16.13
CA TYR A 738 4.59 15.43 17.46
C TYR A 738 5.57 16.21 18.34
N PHE A 739 5.06 16.93 19.32
CA PHE A 739 5.85 17.58 20.36
C PHE A 739 6.13 16.60 21.49
N GLY A 740 7.37 16.43 21.89
CA GLY A 740 7.79 15.63 23.02
C GLY A 740 8.49 16.50 24.07
N CYS A 741 8.18 16.28 25.33
CA CYS A 741 8.83 17.00 26.43
C CYS A 741 10.34 16.75 26.43
N THR A 742 11.14 17.77 26.74
CA THR A 742 12.59 17.70 26.86
C THR A 742 13.08 17.17 28.21
N ASN A 743 12.20 17.15 29.20
CA ASN A 743 12.50 16.58 30.51
C ASN A 743 12.46 15.05 30.46
N ASP A 744 13.58 14.39 30.69
CA ASP A 744 13.71 12.92 30.64
C ASP A 744 12.80 12.19 31.63
N ALA A 745 12.42 12.83 32.72
CA ALA A 745 11.44 12.29 33.69
C ALA A 745 9.98 12.44 33.23
N CYS A 746 9.72 13.18 32.13
CA CYS A 746 8.38 13.46 31.64
C CYS A 746 8.18 12.84 30.23
N SER A 747 7.27 11.91 30.13
CA SER A 747 6.95 11.23 28.85
C SER A 747 5.82 11.92 28.05
N ASN A 748 5.51 13.18 28.37
CA ASN A 748 4.38 13.89 27.73
C ASN A 748 4.62 14.18 26.26
N THR A 749 3.59 13.96 25.43
CA THR A 749 3.63 14.21 23.98
C THR A 749 2.34 14.83 23.47
N ARG A 750 2.46 15.78 22.54
CA ARG A 750 1.33 16.41 21.85
C ARG A 750 1.52 16.28 20.34
N LYS A 751 0.50 15.84 19.62
CA LYS A 751 0.56 15.64 18.16
C LYS A 751 0.50 17.00 17.44
N LEU A 752 1.28 17.16 16.35
CA LEU A 752 1.10 18.27 15.42
C LEU A 752 -0.09 17.95 14.50
N LEU A 753 -1.09 18.84 14.49
CA LEU A 753 -2.29 18.71 13.65
C LEU A 753 -2.01 19.23 12.24
N ARG A 754 -2.85 18.85 11.28
CA ARG A 754 -2.71 19.28 9.87
C ARG A 754 -2.86 20.79 9.65
N ASN A 755 -3.49 21.50 10.58
CA ASN A 755 -3.61 22.95 10.56
C ASN A 755 -2.38 23.68 11.13
N GLY A 756 -1.31 22.97 11.45
CA GLY A 756 -0.09 23.53 12.03
C GLY A 756 -0.14 23.79 13.54
N GLU A 757 -1.23 23.41 14.22
CA GLU A 757 -1.37 23.59 15.66
C GLU A 757 -0.98 22.33 16.45
N ALA A 758 -0.55 22.52 17.70
CA ALA A 758 -0.38 21.41 18.62
C ALA A 758 -1.73 20.86 19.07
N ALA A 759 -1.89 19.54 19.06
CA ALA A 759 -3.08 18.92 19.62
C ALA A 759 -3.28 19.39 21.10
N PRO A 760 -4.51 19.55 21.57
CA PRO A 760 -4.76 19.93 22.97
C PRO A 760 -4.15 18.89 23.93
N PRO A 761 -3.83 19.28 25.17
CA PRO A 761 -3.33 18.38 26.20
C PRO A 761 -4.24 17.15 26.37
N LYS A 762 -3.66 15.99 26.59
CA LYS A 762 -4.42 14.78 26.92
C LYS A 762 -4.76 14.79 28.40
N MET A 763 -5.97 14.34 28.71
CA MET A 763 -6.39 14.07 30.07
C MET A 763 -5.50 12.98 30.70
N ASP A 764 -5.17 13.13 31.97
CA ASP A 764 -4.51 12.06 32.72
C ASP A 764 -5.41 10.84 32.85
N PRO A 765 -4.85 9.63 32.80
CA PRO A 765 -5.66 8.42 32.97
C PRO A 765 -6.32 8.37 34.35
N VAL A 766 -7.64 8.17 34.41
CA VAL A 766 -8.40 8.05 35.63
C VAL A 766 -8.62 6.59 35.97
N PRO A 767 -8.07 6.04 37.06
CA PRO A 767 -8.32 4.68 37.49
C PRO A 767 -9.79 4.46 37.88
N MET A 768 -10.38 3.37 37.44
CA MET A 768 -11.76 2.94 37.76
C MET A 768 -11.73 1.52 38.32
N PRO A 769 -11.23 1.30 39.55
CA PRO A 769 -11.06 -0.03 40.13
C PRO A 769 -12.38 -0.77 40.33
N GLU A 770 -13.49 -0.08 40.44
CA GLU A 770 -14.85 -0.62 40.53
C GLU A 770 -15.33 -1.27 39.22
N LEU A 771 -14.72 -0.92 38.07
CA LEU A 771 -15.07 -1.44 36.77
C LEU A 771 -14.14 -2.58 36.36
N GLN A 772 -14.57 -3.81 36.58
CA GLN A 772 -13.80 -4.99 36.21
C GLN A 772 -13.87 -5.26 34.69
N CYS A 773 -12.76 -5.70 34.11
CA CYS A 773 -12.69 -6.14 32.73
C CYS A 773 -13.48 -7.45 32.51
N ALA A 774 -14.15 -7.59 31.36
CA ALA A 774 -15.01 -8.74 31.09
C ALA A 774 -14.23 -9.97 30.57
N LYS A 775 -13.02 -9.76 30.02
CA LYS A 775 -12.23 -10.79 29.33
C LYS A 775 -10.89 -11.10 29.98
N VAL A 776 -10.44 -10.25 30.88
CA VAL A 776 -9.14 -10.39 31.59
C VAL A 776 -9.32 -10.04 33.04
N GLU A 777 -8.56 -10.66 33.93
CA GLU A 777 -8.54 -10.31 35.38
C GLU A 777 -7.78 -8.99 35.56
N ASP A 778 -8.48 -7.87 35.34
CA ASP A 778 -7.95 -6.51 35.40
C ASP A 778 -9.12 -5.52 35.59
N HIS A 779 -8.84 -4.29 35.95
CA HIS A 779 -9.82 -3.22 36.05
C HIS A 779 -9.61 -2.19 34.92
N TYR A 780 -10.62 -1.38 34.68
CA TYR A 780 -10.54 -0.34 33.67
C TYR A 780 -9.86 0.94 34.17
N ILE A 781 -9.22 1.64 33.25
CA ILE A 781 -8.73 2.99 33.37
C ILE A 781 -9.38 3.83 32.26
N LEU A 782 -9.96 4.96 32.61
CA LEU A 782 -10.48 5.91 31.64
C LEU A 782 -9.31 6.67 31.00
N ARG A 783 -9.31 6.75 29.68
CA ARG A 783 -8.27 7.39 28.88
C ARG A 783 -8.87 8.31 27.81
N ASP A 784 -8.12 9.34 27.47
CA ASP A 784 -8.40 10.25 26.37
C ASP A 784 -7.61 9.80 25.11
N GLY A 785 -8.29 9.49 24.05
CA GLY A 785 -7.72 9.01 22.80
C GLY A 785 -8.11 9.85 21.58
N ALA A 786 -7.55 9.54 20.41
CA ALA A 786 -7.88 10.22 19.16
C ALA A 786 -9.36 10.10 18.73
N ALA A 787 -10.10 9.18 19.34
CA ALA A 787 -11.53 8.97 19.15
C ALA A 787 -12.34 9.28 20.43
N GLY A 788 -11.87 10.24 21.25
CA GLY A 788 -12.52 10.66 22.48
C GLY A 788 -12.25 9.72 23.67
N LEU A 789 -13.10 9.80 24.71
CA LEU A 789 -12.98 8.99 25.93
C LEU A 789 -13.23 7.51 25.67
N PHE A 790 -12.40 6.67 26.29
CA PHE A 790 -12.55 5.22 26.27
C PHE A 790 -11.99 4.57 27.52
N LEU A 791 -12.54 3.43 27.89
CA LEU A 791 -12.03 2.58 28.95
C LEU A 791 -11.05 1.57 28.37
N ALA A 792 -9.89 1.39 28.98
CA ALA A 792 -8.88 0.38 28.65
C ALA A 792 -8.49 -0.38 29.92
N ALA A 793 -8.16 -1.66 29.81
CA ALA A 793 -7.61 -2.44 30.90
C ALA A 793 -6.37 -1.74 31.51
N SER A 794 -6.14 -1.84 32.81
CA SER A 794 -5.07 -1.10 33.52
C SER A 794 -3.68 -1.42 32.95
N GLN A 795 -3.47 -2.67 32.53
CA GLN A 795 -2.23 -3.15 31.92
C GLN A 795 -2.19 -3.02 30.39
N PHE A 796 -2.99 -2.12 29.81
CA PHE A 796 -2.90 -1.84 28.36
C PHE A 796 -1.51 -1.29 28.00
N PRO A 797 -0.84 -1.79 26.93
CA PRO A 797 -1.32 -2.66 25.85
C PRO A 797 -1.12 -4.16 26.06
N LYS A 798 -0.68 -4.64 27.21
CA LYS A 798 -0.52 -6.06 27.52
C LYS A 798 -1.90 -6.75 27.53
N HIS A 799 -2.86 -6.16 28.23
CA HIS A 799 -4.26 -6.53 28.17
C HIS A 799 -5.00 -5.54 27.24
N ARG A 800 -5.49 -6.04 26.11
CA ARG A 800 -6.05 -5.17 25.03
C ARG A 800 -7.57 -5.00 25.09
N GLU A 801 -8.18 -5.24 26.25
CA GLU A 801 -9.61 -5.02 26.40
C GLU A 801 -9.91 -3.53 26.49
N THR A 802 -10.83 -3.06 25.64
CA THR A 802 -11.28 -1.67 25.61
C THR A 802 -12.78 -1.59 25.32
N ARG A 803 -13.46 -0.59 25.87
CA ARG A 803 -14.85 -0.27 25.56
C ARG A 803 -15.13 1.22 25.71
N ALA A 804 -16.28 1.65 25.22
CA ALA A 804 -16.79 2.98 25.50
C ALA A 804 -17.30 3.06 26.97
N PRO A 805 -17.12 4.19 27.67
CA PRO A 805 -17.72 4.39 28.97
C PRO A 805 -19.22 4.64 28.84
N PHE A 806 -19.99 4.20 29.82
CA PHE A 806 -21.34 4.66 30.01
C PHE A 806 -21.32 6.01 30.76
N VAL A 807 -22.35 6.85 30.55
CA VAL A 807 -22.41 8.18 31.18
C VAL A 807 -22.44 8.07 32.72
N ASP A 808 -23.22 7.13 33.27
CA ASP A 808 -23.32 6.88 34.72
C ASP A 808 -21.99 6.41 35.36
N GLU A 809 -21.09 5.79 34.58
CA GLU A 809 -19.76 5.42 35.06
C GLU A 809 -18.83 6.62 35.21
N LEU A 810 -19.07 7.70 34.51
CA LEU A 810 -18.26 8.93 34.59
C LEU A 810 -18.67 9.87 35.74
N ILE A 811 -19.92 9.83 36.18
CA ILE A 811 -20.45 10.72 37.18
C ILE A 811 -19.69 10.64 38.54
N PRO A 812 -19.36 9.43 39.07
CA PRO A 812 -18.58 9.33 40.32
C PRO A 812 -17.17 9.96 40.23
N HIS A 813 -16.63 10.03 39.04
CA HIS A 813 -15.27 10.54 38.77
C HIS A 813 -15.23 12.00 38.28
N GLN A 814 -16.27 12.77 38.54
CA GLN A 814 -16.37 14.19 38.12
C GLN A 814 -15.17 15.02 38.54
N ALA A 815 -14.62 14.82 39.74
CA ALA A 815 -13.51 15.60 40.28
C ALA A 815 -12.17 15.28 39.56
N GLU A 816 -12.05 14.08 38.94
CA GLU A 816 -10.85 13.58 38.27
C GLU A 816 -10.92 13.76 36.75
N LEU A 817 -12.12 14.07 36.25
CA LEU A 817 -12.35 14.25 34.82
C LEU A 817 -11.83 15.62 34.38
N ASP A 818 -11.12 15.64 33.22
CA ASP A 818 -10.68 16.90 32.63
C ASP A 818 -11.88 17.84 32.36
N PRO A 819 -11.83 19.12 32.78
CA PRO A 819 -12.92 20.08 32.61
C PRO A 819 -13.53 20.18 31.22
N LYS A 820 -12.73 19.90 30.17
CA LYS A 820 -13.21 19.87 28.78
C LYS A 820 -14.26 18.76 28.52
N TYR A 821 -14.37 17.77 29.40
CA TYR A 821 -15.35 16.69 29.30
C TYR A 821 -16.53 16.79 30.26
N ASN A 822 -16.56 17.84 31.13
CA ASN A 822 -17.63 18.02 32.11
C ASN A 822 -19.02 18.13 31.47
N PHE A 823 -19.13 18.58 30.23
CA PHE A 823 -20.40 18.62 29.50
C PHE A 823 -21.02 17.22 29.32
N ILE A 824 -20.20 16.14 29.30
CA ILE A 824 -20.67 14.75 29.16
C ILE A 824 -21.45 14.32 30.40
N LEU A 825 -21.12 14.81 31.58
CA LEU A 825 -21.79 14.49 32.83
C LEU A 825 -23.25 14.95 32.87
N GLY A 826 -23.61 15.97 32.06
CA GLY A 826 -24.98 16.43 31.85
C GLY A 826 -25.75 15.67 30.77
N ALA A 827 -25.14 14.62 30.15
CA ALA A 827 -25.82 13.83 29.14
C ALA A 827 -26.91 12.95 29.77
N PRO A 828 -27.98 12.60 29.03
CA PRO A 828 -28.95 11.62 29.49
C PRO A 828 -28.26 10.28 29.83
N VAL A 829 -28.49 9.80 31.05
CA VAL A 829 -27.94 8.53 31.55
C VAL A 829 -28.62 7.32 30.90
N THR A 830 -29.91 7.49 30.56
CA THR A 830 -30.71 6.49 29.87
C THR A 830 -31.49 7.10 28.71
N ASP A 831 -31.92 6.30 27.77
CA ASP A 831 -32.91 6.69 26.75
C ASP A 831 -34.34 6.49 27.26
N ASP A 832 -35.34 6.81 26.41
CA ASP A 832 -36.78 6.72 26.76
C ASP A 832 -37.25 5.29 27.07
N ALA A 833 -36.43 4.28 26.72
CA ALA A 833 -36.69 2.86 26.99
C ALA A 833 -35.82 2.31 28.15
N ALA A 834 -35.23 3.19 28.97
CA ALA A 834 -34.37 2.91 30.09
C ALA A 834 -33.05 2.15 29.74
N ASN A 835 -32.59 2.20 28.48
CA ASN A 835 -31.28 1.65 28.12
C ASN A 835 -30.18 2.64 28.49
N ARG A 836 -29.08 2.13 29.07
CA ARG A 836 -27.90 2.97 29.44
C ARG A 836 -27.25 3.62 28.23
N THR A 837 -26.84 4.85 28.34
CA THR A 837 -26.18 5.61 27.28
C THR A 837 -24.67 5.48 27.33
N GLN A 838 -24.06 5.27 26.17
CA GLN A 838 -22.62 5.15 25.99
C GLN A 838 -22.06 6.40 25.30
N VAL A 839 -20.90 6.86 25.76
CA VAL A 839 -20.18 7.96 25.14
C VAL A 839 -19.48 7.48 23.86
N ARG A 840 -19.70 8.17 22.75
CA ARG A 840 -19.11 7.87 21.44
C ARG A 840 -18.51 9.13 20.81
N PHE A 841 -17.68 8.94 19.79
CA PHE A 841 -17.06 10.04 19.07
C PHE A 841 -17.44 9.99 17.58
N SER A 842 -17.93 11.12 17.07
CA SER A 842 -18.25 11.28 15.66
C SER A 842 -17.02 11.72 14.88
N ARG A 843 -16.54 10.86 13.98
CA ARG A 843 -15.42 11.19 13.08
C ARG A 843 -15.76 12.29 12.08
N LYS A 844 -17.05 12.51 11.80
CA LYS A 844 -17.53 13.52 10.85
C LYS A 844 -17.54 14.91 11.47
N THR A 845 -18.15 15.07 12.67
CA THR A 845 -18.26 16.36 13.38
C THR A 845 -17.10 16.64 14.32
N LYS A 846 -16.28 15.62 14.65
CA LYS A 846 -15.18 15.68 15.64
C LYS A 846 -15.63 15.91 17.07
N GLU A 847 -16.87 15.57 17.38
CA GLU A 847 -17.52 15.80 18.67
C GLU A 847 -17.88 14.49 19.35
N GLN A 848 -17.99 14.52 20.68
CA GLN A 848 -18.54 13.43 21.44
C GLN A 848 -20.07 13.54 21.52
N TYR A 849 -20.72 12.40 21.44
CA TYR A 849 -22.17 12.24 21.55
C TYR A 849 -22.49 10.98 22.34
N VAL A 850 -23.70 10.83 22.81
CA VAL A 850 -24.14 9.61 23.49
C VAL A 850 -25.16 8.84 22.64
N MET A 851 -25.15 7.53 22.80
CA MET A 851 -26.09 6.63 22.10
C MET A 851 -26.38 5.40 22.94
N THR A 852 -27.41 4.66 22.57
CA THR A 852 -27.80 3.41 23.25
C THR A 852 -27.63 2.20 22.33
N GLU A 853 -27.22 1.09 22.95
CA GLU A 853 -27.09 -0.23 22.31
C GLU A 853 -27.77 -1.30 23.17
N VAL A 854 -28.47 -2.23 22.52
CA VAL A 854 -29.04 -3.43 23.13
C VAL A 854 -28.50 -4.64 22.39
N ASP A 855 -27.92 -5.59 23.10
CA ASP A 855 -27.28 -6.80 22.55
C ASP A 855 -26.28 -6.50 21.42
N GLY A 856 -25.48 -5.42 21.58
CA GLY A 856 -24.48 -4.99 20.61
C GLY A 856 -25.04 -4.37 19.33
N LYS A 857 -26.34 -4.01 19.31
CA LYS A 857 -27.01 -3.33 18.21
C LYS A 857 -27.49 -1.96 18.64
N ALA A 858 -27.14 -0.94 17.85
CA ALA A 858 -27.61 0.40 18.09
C ALA A 858 -29.15 0.47 18.03
N THR A 859 -29.76 1.11 19.01
CA THR A 859 -31.22 1.31 19.05
C THR A 859 -31.70 2.37 18.05
N GLY A 860 -30.78 3.24 17.62
CA GLY A 860 -31.09 4.42 16.80
C GLY A 860 -31.32 5.68 17.61
N TRP A 861 -31.42 5.60 18.94
CA TRP A 861 -31.44 6.75 19.81
C TRP A 861 -30.03 7.34 19.99
N LYS A 862 -29.92 8.67 19.91
CA LYS A 862 -28.69 9.43 20.09
C LYS A 862 -28.99 10.76 20.74
N ALA A 863 -28.05 11.32 21.48
CA ALA A 863 -28.10 12.70 21.93
C ALA A 863 -26.78 13.41 21.62
N PHE A 864 -26.90 14.63 21.17
CA PHE A 864 -25.79 15.52 20.82
C PHE A 864 -25.80 16.74 21.75
N PHE A 865 -24.61 17.23 22.04
CA PHE A 865 -24.48 18.47 22.82
C PHE A 865 -24.44 19.65 21.85
N ASP A 866 -25.47 20.48 21.88
CA ASP A 866 -25.59 21.66 21.03
C ASP A 866 -26.00 22.87 21.85
N SER A 867 -25.26 23.96 21.65
CA SER A 867 -25.57 25.29 22.30
C SER A 867 -25.80 25.20 23.82
N GLY A 868 -24.99 24.38 24.50
CA GLY A 868 -25.02 24.21 25.97
C GLY A 868 -26.10 23.26 26.50
N LYS A 869 -26.80 22.54 25.63
CA LYS A 869 -27.84 21.56 26.01
C LYS A 869 -27.70 20.25 25.24
N TRP A 870 -28.15 19.17 25.88
CA TRP A 870 -28.23 17.86 25.20
C TRP A 870 -29.57 17.72 24.46
N VAL A 871 -29.51 17.44 23.16
CA VAL A 871 -30.67 17.26 22.30
C VAL A 871 -30.69 15.79 21.82
N SER A 872 -31.80 15.08 22.12
CA SER A 872 -31.95 13.68 21.76
C SER A 872 -32.70 13.49 20.44
N GLU A 873 -32.29 12.46 19.67
CA GLU A 873 -32.94 12.02 18.43
C GLU A 873 -33.16 10.50 18.49
N GLY A 874 -34.34 10.03 18.00
CA GLY A 874 -34.67 8.60 17.91
C GLY A 874 -35.51 8.11 19.07
N SER A 875 -35.94 6.83 19.06
CA SER A 875 -37.00 6.29 19.92
C SER A 875 -36.53 5.25 20.95
N GLY A 876 -35.26 5.01 21.17
CA GLY A 876 -34.75 4.02 22.15
C GLY A 876 -35.16 2.57 21.89
N LYS A 877 -35.99 2.25 20.91
CA LYS A 877 -36.37 0.90 20.51
C LYS A 877 -35.51 0.41 19.36
N PRO A 878 -35.09 -0.86 19.31
CA PRO A 878 -34.31 -1.41 18.20
C PRO A 878 -35.01 -1.12 16.89
N THR A 879 -34.37 -0.38 16.00
CA THR A 879 -34.96 -0.01 14.70
C THR A 879 -35.11 -1.23 13.82
N PRO A 880 -36.32 -1.63 13.41
CA PRO A 880 -36.50 -2.63 12.36
C PRO A 880 -35.93 -2.05 11.06
N LYS A 881 -35.24 -2.88 10.27
CA LYS A 881 -34.67 -2.47 8.96
C LYS A 881 -35.73 -1.74 8.14
N LYS A 882 -35.60 -0.42 8.01
CA LYS A 882 -36.49 0.38 7.16
C LYS A 882 -36.36 -0.08 5.71
N LYS A 883 -37.43 -0.68 5.16
CA LYS A 883 -37.68 -0.72 3.72
C LYS A 883 -37.79 0.74 3.25
N LYS A 884 -36.81 1.21 2.46
CA LYS A 884 -36.90 2.55 1.86
C LYS A 884 -38.14 2.66 0.99
N ALA A 885 -39.11 3.43 1.43
CA ALA A 885 -40.26 3.84 0.64
C ALA A 885 -39.82 4.81 -0.46
N LYS A 886 -40.24 4.54 -1.69
CA LYS A 886 -40.00 5.38 -2.86
C LYS A 886 -40.66 6.75 -2.67
N ALA A 887 -39.87 7.80 -2.49
CA ALA A 887 -40.36 9.17 -2.65
C ALA A 887 -40.42 9.49 -4.15
N LYS A 888 -41.61 9.57 -4.73
CA LYS A 888 -41.88 10.16 -6.04
C LYS A 888 -41.68 11.68 -5.95
N ALA A 889 -40.57 12.17 -6.46
CA ALA A 889 -40.43 13.60 -6.74
C ALA A 889 -41.12 13.95 -8.05
N LYS A 890 -42.25 14.64 -7.97
CA LYS A 890 -42.85 15.37 -9.10
C LYS A 890 -42.04 16.63 -9.35
N SER A 891 -41.26 16.67 -10.41
CA SER A 891 -40.77 17.94 -10.94
C SER A 891 -41.82 18.57 -11.84
N LYS A 892 -42.29 19.73 -11.46
CA LYS A 892 -42.99 20.63 -12.37
C LYS A 892 -41.96 21.57 -13.00
N ALA A 893 -41.88 21.47 -14.31
CA ALA A 893 -41.26 22.48 -15.16
C ALA A 893 -41.99 23.82 -15.04
N LYS A 894 -41.24 24.94 -15.03
CA LYS A 894 -41.66 26.18 -15.72
C LYS A 894 -40.46 27.12 -15.90
N ARG A 895 -40.18 27.40 -17.19
CA ARG A 895 -39.82 28.67 -17.81
C ARG A 895 -38.56 29.37 -17.28
N SER A 896 -37.56 29.61 -18.05
CA SER A 896 -37.42 30.36 -19.31
C SER A 896 -36.04 30.07 -19.91
#